data_a6a23237d440d2e4290af37dd015abfc
#
_entry.id   a6a23237d440d2e4290af37dd015abfc
#
_cell.length_a   1.000
_cell.length_b   1.000
_cell.length_c   1.000
_cell.angle_alpha   90.00
_cell.angle_beta   90.00
_cell.angle_gamma   90.00
#
_symmetry.space_group_name_H-M   'P 1'
#
loop_
_entity.id
_entity.type
_entity.pdbx_description
1 polymer ?
#
loop_
_entity_poly.entity_id
_entity_poly.type
_entity_poly.pdbx_seq_one_letter_code
_entity_poly.pdbx_strand_id
1 'polypeptide(L)'
;MKTMLGLTASFAALALAAPAFADDHMSEGRAPMSALDLVTMPRLGSPVVSGNGRYAVYTVTTTDDDTLARRTTPYLRDLNDLDADPVMLDLSGDAWSFSFGADDWLYFLSDMVVGEEDESYARVWRVALEANGNVTGPVLVLDPGNAIDGYKLSPDAKNIAVWAEIARDCEKFGCDSDGEGGLPGPGTGRLYDGSEGFYRHWDQWETPGTFSRAFVFGLEDGEAVGDAYALDGPADESPITGDTPTKPFGGGEDVAWAADSAGVWFVARQADGQEPHSTNTDIWWNDLSGALPVNVTEANEAFDLSPVPSPDGKYLAYLAMARPKYEADKQVIHLRDLATGQTRALTGDFDRSFGSIAWTPDSQWIVASAQDVLDTPVFRISPTSGTVEKLDLMAGNEAHIGNILPLPGGRMLFTRDAISSPAELYLSSNWQQARPLTSVGAPILGARASVRTTRFSFAGAGGDTVWGQITKLEGHDGAMPAILYVHGGPQGSFNDGWSSRWNPRVVASQGYAVISVDFHGSTGYGQAFTDSINRDWGGKPLEDLQKGLSAALALDPQIDGKNVCAMGASYGGYMMNWIAGQWPDRFKCLVQHDGLFDMRSFYYATEELWFPKWDFGGSYSEQKELYEKWNPVNHVDSWQTPMLVITGEKDYRVPYTQGLQSFTALQEREIPSQLLVFPDENHWVLKPKNSLQWHNTVFDWLGRWLKEESGAE
;
A
#
# COMPACT_ATOMS: atom_id res chain seq x y z
N MET A 1 63.11 -5.05 21.58
CA MET A 1 62.45 -5.98 22.49
C MET A 1 61.40 -5.23 23.28
N LYS A 2 60.17 -5.19 22.83
CA LYS A 2 58.99 -4.83 23.62
C LYS A 2 57.83 -5.66 23.12
N THR A 3 57.44 -6.55 23.99
CA THR A 3 56.37 -7.56 23.84
C THR A 3 55.00 -6.86 23.76
N MET A 4 54.24 -7.06 22.69
CA MET A 4 52.83 -6.68 22.61
C MET A 4 51.99 -7.86 23.11
N LEU A 5 51.30 -7.66 24.22
CA LEU A 5 50.22 -8.55 24.67
C LEU A 5 48.97 -8.23 23.83
N GLY A 6 48.50 -9.22 23.10
CA GLY A 6 47.17 -9.15 22.45
C GLY A 6 46.08 -9.44 23.48
N LEU A 7 45.15 -8.52 23.67
CA LEU A 7 43.86 -8.80 24.31
C LEU A 7 42.89 -9.29 23.25
N THR A 8 42.55 -10.56 23.31
CA THR A 8 41.38 -11.11 22.61
C THR A 8 40.15 -10.82 23.44
N ALA A 9 39.34 -9.87 23.00
CA ALA A 9 37.99 -9.63 23.53
C ALA A 9 37.05 -10.69 22.95
N SER A 10 36.67 -11.66 23.77
CA SER A 10 35.57 -12.58 23.45
C SER A 10 34.24 -11.80 23.59
N PHE A 11 33.61 -11.54 22.46
CA PHE A 11 32.19 -11.13 22.46
C PHE A 11 31.36 -12.38 22.77
N ALA A 12 30.84 -12.45 23.98
CA ALA A 12 29.75 -13.36 24.30
C ALA A 12 28.49 -12.83 23.62
N ALA A 13 28.04 -13.54 22.58
CA ALA A 13 26.73 -13.33 22.03
C ALA A 13 25.69 -13.66 23.11
N LEU A 14 25.02 -12.64 23.64
CA LEU A 14 23.79 -12.86 24.39
C LEU A 14 22.74 -13.34 23.35
N ALA A 15 22.60 -14.64 23.25
CA ALA A 15 21.39 -15.23 22.68
C ALA A 15 20.26 -14.89 23.68
N LEU A 16 19.44 -13.90 23.36
CA LEU A 16 18.14 -13.73 23.98
C LEU A 16 17.32 -14.97 23.61
N ALA A 17 17.25 -15.91 24.53
CA ALA A 17 16.36 -17.05 24.42
C ALA A 17 14.94 -16.50 24.35
N ALA A 18 14.27 -16.66 23.22
CA ALA A 18 12.83 -16.55 23.16
C ALA A 18 12.25 -17.47 24.26
N PRO A 19 11.24 -17.02 25.03
CA PRO A 19 10.64 -17.86 26.04
C PRO A 19 10.14 -19.14 25.38
N ALA A 20 10.69 -20.30 25.80
CA ALA A 20 10.21 -21.60 25.37
C ALA A 20 8.79 -21.77 25.95
N PHE A 21 7.80 -21.60 25.11
CA PHE A 21 6.42 -21.93 25.46
C PHE A 21 6.30 -23.45 25.47
N ALA A 22 5.81 -23.98 26.57
CA ALA A 22 5.58 -25.41 26.73
C ALA A 22 4.59 -25.92 25.68
N ASP A 23 5.11 -26.68 24.73
CA ASP A 23 4.34 -27.42 23.74
C ASP A 23 3.68 -28.62 24.40
N ASP A 24 2.40 -28.54 24.68
CA ASP A 24 1.71 -29.76 25.12
C ASP A 24 0.57 -30.23 24.21
N HIS A 25 0.16 -29.47 23.15
CA HIS A 25 -0.97 -29.92 22.30
C HIS A 25 -0.92 -29.40 20.87
N MET A 26 0.19 -29.59 20.14
CA MET A 26 0.28 -29.21 18.71
C MET A 26 -0.06 -30.41 17.82
N SER A 27 -1.15 -30.35 17.07
CA SER A 27 -1.40 -31.32 16.00
C SER A 27 -0.31 -31.20 14.91
N GLU A 28 0.33 -32.32 14.60
CA GLU A 28 1.37 -32.51 13.59
C GLU A 28 2.81 -32.08 13.91
N GLY A 29 3.18 -31.58 15.09
CA GLY A 29 4.57 -31.32 15.47
C GLY A 29 5.28 -30.19 14.73
N ARG A 30 4.54 -29.32 14.00
CA ARG A 30 5.11 -28.14 13.34
C ARG A 30 5.12 -26.95 14.28
N ALA A 31 6.23 -26.19 14.26
CA ALA A 31 6.34 -24.97 15.07
C ALA A 31 5.36 -23.88 14.58
N PRO A 32 4.86 -23.01 15.47
CA PRO A 32 4.09 -21.84 15.08
C PRO A 32 4.93 -20.85 14.26
N MET A 33 4.29 -20.02 13.47
CA MET A 33 4.95 -18.97 12.69
C MET A 33 5.44 -17.86 13.63
N SER A 34 6.71 -17.48 13.51
CA SER A 34 7.35 -16.43 14.30
C SER A 34 7.27 -15.06 13.62
N ALA A 35 7.62 -14.00 14.33
CA ALA A 35 7.81 -12.67 13.77
C ALA A 35 8.93 -12.67 12.70
N LEU A 36 10.01 -13.41 12.93
CA LEU A 36 11.11 -13.55 11.96
C LEU A 36 10.60 -14.18 10.66
N ASP A 37 9.81 -15.25 10.73
CA ASP A 37 9.21 -15.87 9.53
C ASP A 37 8.37 -14.89 8.72
N LEU A 38 7.64 -13.96 9.36
CA LEU A 38 6.87 -12.94 8.65
C LEU A 38 7.78 -11.90 7.98
N VAL A 39 8.82 -11.44 8.70
CA VAL A 39 9.75 -10.43 8.19
C VAL A 39 10.58 -10.98 7.05
N THR A 40 10.99 -12.27 7.12
CA THR A 40 11.80 -12.94 6.10
C THR A 40 10.97 -13.66 5.04
N MET A 41 9.62 -13.60 5.12
CA MET A 41 8.73 -14.16 4.10
C MET A 41 9.07 -13.60 2.73
N PRO A 42 9.39 -14.44 1.74
CA PRO A 42 9.66 -14.00 0.39
C PRO A 42 8.47 -13.22 -0.20
N ARG A 43 8.76 -12.14 -0.93
CA ARG A 43 7.75 -11.27 -1.52
C ARG A 43 7.82 -11.31 -3.02
N LEU A 44 6.70 -11.64 -3.64
CA LEU A 44 6.53 -11.57 -5.09
C LEU A 44 6.32 -10.11 -5.51
N GLY A 45 7.10 -9.63 -6.48
CA GLY A 45 6.88 -8.33 -7.12
C GLY A 45 5.90 -8.44 -8.29
N SER A 46 5.45 -7.27 -8.78
CA SER A 46 4.51 -7.19 -9.90
C SER A 46 5.09 -7.81 -11.16
N PRO A 47 4.36 -8.70 -11.86
CA PRO A 47 4.81 -9.30 -13.10
C PRO A 47 4.65 -8.33 -14.27
N VAL A 48 5.52 -8.48 -15.29
CA VAL A 48 5.35 -7.87 -16.61
C VAL A 48 5.37 -8.97 -17.69
N VAL A 49 4.72 -8.71 -18.81
CA VAL A 49 4.55 -9.73 -19.86
C VAL A 49 5.00 -9.19 -21.21
N SER A 50 5.70 -10.00 -21.99
CA SER A 50 6.07 -9.69 -23.38
C SER A 50 4.85 -9.44 -24.24
N GLY A 51 4.97 -8.59 -25.27
CA GLY A 51 3.85 -8.18 -26.13
C GLY A 51 3.12 -9.35 -26.82
N ASN A 52 3.81 -10.48 -27.05
CA ASN A 52 3.22 -11.70 -27.60
C ASN A 52 2.54 -12.60 -26.53
N GLY A 53 2.60 -12.21 -25.26
CA GLY A 53 2.01 -12.96 -24.13
C GLY A 53 2.70 -14.29 -23.81
N ARG A 54 3.95 -14.49 -24.27
CA ARG A 54 4.70 -15.73 -24.06
C ARG A 54 5.53 -15.71 -22.79
N TYR A 55 6.24 -14.62 -22.53
CA TYR A 55 7.14 -14.53 -21.41
C TYR A 55 6.60 -13.59 -20.34
N ALA A 56 6.74 -14.00 -19.09
CA ALA A 56 6.54 -13.14 -17.93
C ALA A 56 7.86 -12.96 -17.19
N VAL A 57 8.17 -11.74 -16.78
CA VAL A 57 9.22 -11.42 -15.81
C VAL A 57 8.57 -10.97 -14.52
N TYR A 58 9.02 -11.52 -13.41
CA TYR A 58 8.59 -11.15 -12.06
C TYR A 58 9.79 -11.17 -11.12
N THR A 59 9.70 -10.51 -10.00
CA THR A 59 10.76 -10.47 -9.00
C THR A 59 10.37 -11.23 -7.74
N VAL A 60 11.37 -11.77 -7.04
CA VAL A 60 11.20 -12.29 -5.70
C VAL A 60 12.20 -11.59 -4.79
N THR A 61 11.67 -10.86 -3.80
CA THR A 61 12.49 -10.25 -2.75
C THR A 61 12.60 -11.21 -1.58
N THR A 62 13.80 -11.61 -1.28
CA THR A 62 14.16 -12.41 -0.08
C THR A 62 14.81 -11.52 0.96
N THR A 63 14.65 -11.87 2.23
CA THR A 63 15.29 -11.21 3.37
C THR A 63 16.16 -12.25 4.08
N ASP A 64 17.41 -11.94 4.30
CA ASP A 64 18.35 -12.81 5.00
C ASP A 64 17.99 -12.90 6.50
N ASP A 65 17.95 -14.09 7.05
CA ASP A 65 17.49 -14.34 8.42
C ASP A 65 18.41 -13.74 9.50
N ASP A 66 19.70 -13.62 9.22
CA ASP A 66 20.70 -13.15 10.20
C ASP A 66 20.91 -11.63 10.11
N THR A 67 21.05 -11.11 8.89
CA THR A 67 21.40 -9.70 8.65
C THR A 67 20.17 -8.82 8.44
N LEU A 68 19.03 -9.42 8.05
CA LEU A 68 17.80 -8.80 7.59
C LEU A 68 18.00 -7.90 6.34
N ALA A 69 19.07 -8.14 5.59
CA ALA A 69 19.29 -7.53 4.30
C ALA A 69 18.32 -8.10 3.26
N ARG A 70 17.79 -7.24 2.41
CA ARG A 70 16.90 -7.62 1.31
C ARG A 70 17.69 -7.78 0.02
N ARG A 71 17.30 -8.76 -0.77
CA ARG A 71 17.77 -8.98 -2.13
C ARG A 71 16.58 -9.27 -3.04
N THR A 72 16.48 -8.52 -4.14
CA THR A 72 15.46 -8.71 -5.17
C THR A 72 16.07 -9.44 -6.36
N THR A 73 15.48 -10.55 -6.77
CA THR A 73 15.94 -11.39 -7.87
C THR A 73 14.87 -11.49 -8.94
N PRO A 74 15.14 -11.12 -10.19
CA PRO A 74 14.20 -11.26 -11.29
C PRO A 74 14.22 -12.69 -11.88
N TYR A 75 13.05 -13.17 -12.30
CA TYR A 75 12.84 -14.47 -12.92
C TYR A 75 12.06 -14.34 -14.23
N LEU A 76 12.48 -15.09 -15.23
CA LEU A 76 11.78 -15.29 -16.50
C LEU A 76 10.95 -16.57 -16.45
N ARG A 77 9.69 -16.49 -16.89
CA ARG A 77 8.80 -17.64 -17.03
C ARG A 77 8.25 -17.72 -18.45
N ASP A 78 8.37 -18.89 -19.11
CA ASP A 78 7.66 -19.17 -20.36
C ASP A 78 6.22 -19.57 -20.01
N LEU A 79 5.24 -18.76 -20.43
CA LEU A 79 3.82 -19.00 -20.21
C LEU A 79 3.20 -20.01 -21.17
N ASN A 80 3.96 -20.49 -22.16
CA ASN A 80 3.57 -21.55 -23.08
C ASN A 80 4.13 -22.92 -22.67
N ASP A 81 5.16 -22.94 -21.83
CA ASP A 81 5.73 -24.15 -21.23
C ASP A 81 5.68 -24.04 -19.69
N LEU A 82 4.52 -24.42 -19.15
CA LEU A 82 4.27 -24.24 -17.72
C LEU A 82 4.88 -25.37 -16.86
N ASP A 83 5.48 -26.39 -17.45
CA ASP A 83 6.19 -27.46 -16.77
C ASP A 83 7.69 -27.16 -16.62
N ALA A 84 8.23 -26.23 -17.43
CA ALA A 84 9.59 -25.74 -17.26
C ALA A 84 9.73 -24.89 -15.99
N ASP A 85 10.86 -25.00 -15.30
CA ASP A 85 11.18 -24.14 -14.15
C ASP A 85 11.41 -22.68 -14.60
N PRO A 86 11.09 -21.68 -13.74
CA PRO A 86 11.46 -20.29 -14.02
C PRO A 86 12.98 -20.12 -14.03
N VAL A 87 13.48 -19.28 -14.91
CA VAL A 87 14.92 -19.01 -15.04
C VAL A 87 15.27 -17.70 -14.35
N MET A 88 16.23 -17.73 -13.44
CA MET A 88 16.79 -16.54 -12.81
C MET A 88 17.53 -15.71 -13.84
N LEU A 89 17.26 -14.41 -13.89
CA LEU A 89 17.97 -13.45 -14.74
C LEU A 89 19.16 -12.88 -13.96
N ASP A 90 20.37 -13.04 -14.50
CA ASP A 90 21.58 -12.42 -13.95
C ASP A 90 21.82 -11.08 -14.67
N LEU A 91 21.46 -9.98 -14.01
CA LEU A 91 21.55 -8.63 -14.55
C LEU A 91 22.76 -7.85 -14.02
N SER A 92 23.67 -8.51 -13.31
CA SER A 92 24.93 -7.93 -12.78
C SER A 92 24.75 -6.81 -11.72
N GLY A 93 23.53 -6.60 -11.19
CA GLY A 93 23.19 -5.59 -10.19
C GLY A 93 21.74 -5.68 -9.76
N ASP A 94 21.35 -4.82 -8.81
CA ASP A 94 19.95 -4.70 -8.41
C ASP A 94 19.14 -4.08 -9.56
N ALA A 95 17.98 -4.64 -9.85
CA ALA A 95 17.11 -4.23 -10.94
C ALA A 95 15.62 -4.26 -10.53
N TRP A 96 14.88 -3.25 -10.96
CA TRP A 96 13.45 -3.10 -10.66
C TRP A 96 12.71 -2.39 -11.79
N SER A 97 11.38 -2.23 -11.67
CA SER A 97 10.54 -1.55 -12.67
C SER A 97 10.70 -2.11 -14.08
N PHE A 98 10.54 -3.43 -14.23
CA PHE A 98 10.69 -4.08 -15.52
C PHE A 98 9.58 -3.73 -16.51
N SER A 99 9.92 -3.67 -17.80
CA SER A 99 8.97 -3.59 -18.91
C SER A 99 9.54 -4.21 -20.19
N PHE A 100 8.67 -4.77 -21.04
CA PHE A 100 9.06 -5.23 -22.37
C PHE A 100 8.83 -4.10 -23.40
N GLY A 101 9.81 -3.85 -24.25
CA GLY A 101 9.64 -3.01 -25.44
C GLY A 101 9.02 -3.79 -26.60
N ALA A 102 8.50 -3.06 -27.61
CA ALA A 102 8.05 -3.64 -28.88
C ALA A 102 9.21 -4.26 -29.69
N ASP A 103 10.43 -3.95 -29.33
CA ASP A 103 11.67 -4.49 -29.86
C ASP A 103 12.10 -5.83 -29.22
N ASP A 104 11.23 -6.40 -28.35
CA ASP A 104 11.44 -7.64 -27.58
C ASP A 104 12.59 -7.53 -26.54
N TRP A 105 13.14 -6.34 -26.26
CA TRP A 105 14.09 -6.13 -25.18
C TRP A 105 13.38 -5.96 -23.84
N LEU A 106 14.07 -6.37 -22.79
CA LEU A 106 13.62 -6.15 -21.39
C LEU A 106 14.31 -4.91 -20.84
N TYR A 107 13.54 -3.89 -20.53
CA TYR A 107 13.98 -2.63 -19.91
C TYR A 107 13.77 -2.69 -18.40
N PHE A 108 14.62 -1.98 -17.64
CA PHE A 108 14.54 -1.93 -16.19
C PHE A 108 15.30 -0.72 -15.63
N LEU A 109 14.99 -0.35 -14.39
CA LEU A 109 15.79 0.57 -13.60
C LEU A 109 16.87 -0.19 -12.85
N SER A 110 18.04 0.43 -12.75
CA SER A 110 19.16 -0.03 -11.93
C SER A 110 20.06 1.13 -11.55
N ASP A 111 20.70 1.03 -10.39
CA ASP A 111 21.74 1.94 -9.90
C ASP A 111 23.15 1.50 -10.26
N MET A 112 23.28 0.64 -11.26
CA MET A 112 24.58 0.22 -11.81
C MET A 112 25.41 1.43 -12.23
N VAL A 113 26.69 1.41 -11.87
CA VAL A 113 27.65 2.47 -12.18
C VAL A 113 28.22 2.30 -13.60
N VAL A 114 28.31 3.37 -14.37
CA VAL A 114 28.77 3.34 -15.76
C VAL A 114 30.30 3.42 -15.87
N GLY A 115 30.99 4.05 -14.91
CA GLY A 115 32.43 4.24 -14.87
C GLY A 115 32.98 4.21 -13.44
N GLU A 116 34.34 4.23 -13.31
CA GLU A 116 35.00 4.11 -11.99
C GLU A 116 34.79 5.34 -11.06
N GLU A 117 34.42 6.51 -11.60
CA GLU A 117 34.25 7.76 -10.87
C GLU A 117 32.77 8.23 -10.84
N ASP A 118 31.84 7.39 -11.30
CA ASP A 118 30.44 7.76 -11.45
C ASP A 118 29.64 7.53 -10.18
N GLU A 119 28.61 8.36 -9.94
CA GLU A 119 27.71 8.21 -8.81
C GLU A 119 26.69 7.11 -9.07
N SER A 120 26.32 6.37 -8.01
CA SER A 120 25.29 5.35 -8.04
C SER A 120 23.92 6.01 -7.90
N TYR A 121 23.12 6.00 -8.97
CA TYR A 121 21.69 6.41 -8.97
C TYR A 121 20.92 5.65 -10.05
N ALA A 122 19.59 5.67 -9.95
CA ALA A 122 18.71 4.94 -10.85
C ALA A 122 18.75 5.48 -12.28
N ARG A 123 19.10 4.61 -13.23
CA ARG A 123 19.15 4.83 -14.69
C ARG A 123 18.30 3.79 -15.39
N VAL A 124 17.94 4.04 -16.64
CA VAL A 124 17.24 3.05 -17.47
C VAL A 124 18.25 2.21 -18.24
N TRP A 125 18.10 0.90 -18.11
CA TRP A 125 18.91 -0.11 -18.78
C TRP A 125 18.03 -1.07 -19.56
N ARG A 126 18.63 -1.80 -20.52
CA ARG A 126 17.95 -2.89 -21.22
C ARG A 126 18.86 -4.08 -21.46
N VAL A 127 18.27 -5.25 -21.60
CA VAL A 127 18.93 -6.51 -22.00
C VAL A 127 18.14 -7.20 -23.09
N ALA A 128 18.82 -7.88 -24.00
CA ALA A 128 18.18 -8.82 -24.90
C ALA A 128 18.02 -10.17 -24.18
N LEU A 129 16.82 -10.75 -24.28
CA LEU A 129 16.48 -12.05 -23.68
C LEU A 129 16.55 -13.18 -24.71
N GLU A 130 17.25 -14.26 -24.38
CA GLU A 130 17.15 -15.53 -25.08
C GLU A 130 16.10 -16.43 -24.42
N ALA A 131 15.52 -17.34 -25.19
CA ALA A 131 14.49 -18.27 -24.69
C ALA A 131 14.93 -19.15 -23.51
N ASN A 132 16.22 -19.36 -23.36
CA ASN A 132 16.84 -20.11 -22.26
C ASN A 132 17.10 -19.26 -20.99
N GLY A 133 16.69 -17.97 -21.02
CA GLY A 133 16.92 -17.01 -19.94
C GLY A 133 18.32 -16.37 -19.92
N ASN A 134 19.18 -16.69 -20.88
CA ASN A 134 20.43 -15.94 -21.03
C ASN A 134 20.12 -14.49 -21.42
N VAL A 135 20.91 -13.56 -20.92
CA VAL A 135 20.82 -12.15 -21.23
C VAL A 135 22.06 -11.68 -21.96
N THR A 136 21.87 -10.78 -22.90
CA THR A 136 22.95 -10.05 -23.57
C THR A 136 22.82 -8.57 -23.21
N GLY A 137 23.86 -8.00 -22.67
CA GLY A 137 23.89 -6.66 -22.08
C GLY A 137 24.40 -6.72 -20.65
N PRO A 138 24.05 -5.80 -19.74
CA PRO A 138 23.11 -4.69 -19.94
C PRO A 138 23.65 -3.57 -20.85
N VAL A 139 22.74 -2.90 -21.54
CA VAL A 139 23.01 -1.70 -22.35
C VAL A 139 22.31 -0.52 -21.69
N LEU A 140 23.02 0.57 -21.48
CA LEU A 140 22.47 1.82 -20.97
C LEU A 140 21.50 2.41 -22.00
N VAL A 141 20.30 2.75 -21.58
CA VAL A 141 19.26 3.40 -22.40
C VAL A 141 19.27 4.90 -22.17
N LEU A 142 19.27 5.32 -20.90
CA LEU A 142 19.20 6.71 -20.51
C LEU A 142 19.99 6.93 -19.21
N ASP A 143 20.90 7.89 -19.27
CA ASP A 143 21.56 8.53 -18.13
C ASP A 143 21.26 10.02 -18.17
N PRO A 144 20.31 10.52 -17.38
CA PRO A 144 19.91 11.93 -17.43
C PRO A 144 20.72 12.83 -16.49
N GLY A 145 21.70 12.28 -15.77
CA GLY A 145 22.48 13.00 -14.76
C GLY A 145 21.84 13.07 -13.36
N ASN A 146 20.57 12.66 -13.21
CA ASN A 146 19.83 12.58 -11.94
C ASN A 146 19.15 11.23 -11.80
N ALA A 147 18.81 10.86 -10.56
CA ALA A 147 18.01 9.67 -10.30
C ALA A 147 16.66 9.73 -11.03
N ILE A 148 16.22 8.58 -11.56
CA ILE A 148 14.92 8.39 -12.18
C ILE A 148 14.04 7.61 -11.16
N ASP A 149 12.85 8.14 -10.82
CA ASP A 149 11.90 7.46 -9.94
C ASP A 149 11.11 6.39 -10.71
N GLY A 150 10.89 6.62 -12.01
CA GLY A 150 10.19 5.67 -12.85
C GLY A 150 10.23 6.02 -14.33
N TYR A 151 9.77 5.08 -15.16
CA TYR A 151 9.72 5.27 -16.61
C TYR A 151 8.58 4.49 -17.26
N LYS A 152 8.22 4.85 -18.49
CA LYS A 152 7.27 4.12 -19.33
C LYS A 152 7.62 4.23 -20.81
N LEU A 153 7.79 3.08 -21.48
CA LEU A 153 8.07 3.03 -22.91
C LEU A 153 6.82 3.31 -23.73
N SER A 154 6.98 3.99 -24.87
CA SER A 154 5.92 4.06 -25.88
C SER A 154 5.63 2.68 -26.49
N PRO A 155 4.40 2.42 -26.96
CA PRO A 155 4.03 1.15 -27.59
C PRO A 155 4.93 0.73 -28.78
N ASP A 156 5.52 1.68 -29.49
CA ASP A 156 6.45 1.41 -30.61
C ASP A 156 7.93 1.37 -30.18
N ALA A 157 8.23 1.54 -28.89
CA ALA A 157 9.57 1.61 -28.30
C ALA A 157 10.50 2.68 -28.93
N LYS A 158 9.93 3.78 -29.46
CA LYS A 158 10.69 4.90 -30.01
C LYS A 158 10.76 6.11 -29.08
N ASN A 159 10.03 6.08 -27.99
CA ASN A 159 10.06 7.11 -26.97
C ASN A 159 9.99 6.48 -25.59
N ILE A 160 10.49 7.21 -24.60
CA ILE A 160 10.43 6.84 -23.20
C ILE A 160 10.00 8.06 -22.37
N ALA A 161 8.95 7.92 -21.60
CA ALA A 161 8.57 8.86 -20.54
C ALA A 161 9.30 8.47 -19.26
N VAL A 162 9.90 9.45 -18.58
CA VAL A 162 10.57 9.27 -17.29
C VAL A 162 10.13 10.36 -16.35
N TRP A 163 10.16 10.11 -15.03
CA TRP A 163 9.85 11.12 -14.03
C TRP A 163 10.82 11.07 -12.86
N ALA A 164 10.99 12.21 -12.25
CA ALA A 164 11.81 12.41 -11.06
C ALA A 164 11.41 13.71 -10.34
N GLU A 165 11.92 13.91 -9.14
CA GLU A 165 11.82 15.19 -8.44
C GLU A 165 12.73 16.23 -9.07
N ILE A 166 12.15 17.26 -9.70
CA ILE A 166 12.86 18.28 -10.46
C ILE A 166 12.28 19.65 -10.11
N ALA A 167 13.16 20.64 -9.96
CA ALA A 167 12.74 22.02 -9.71
C ALA A 167 11.83 22.55 -10.84
N ARG A 168 10.83 23.35 -10.50
CA ARG A 168 9.84 23.85 -11.46
C ARG A 168 10.43 24.74 -12.54
N ASP A 169 11.47 25.49 -12.21
CA ASP A 169 12.18 26.36 -13.15
C ASP A 169 13.15 25.63 -14.08
N CYS A 170 13.33 24.32 -13.88
CA CYS A 170 14.12 23.49 -14.76
C CYS A 170 13.42 23.23 -16.10
N GLU A 171 14.00 23.68 -17.20
CA GLU A 171 13.51 23.40 -18.54
C GLU A 171 13.96 22.04 -19.09
N LYS A 172 14.99 21.42 -18.46
CA LYS A 172 15.59 20.15 -18.89
C LYS A 172 15.61 19.16 -17.75
N PHE A 173 15.44 17.89 -18.05
CA PHE A 173 15.70 16.83 -17.11
C PHE A 173 17.20 16.83 -16.73
N GLY A 174 17.48 16.67 -15.42
CA GLY A 174 18.87 16.66 -14.94
C GLY A 174 19.52 18.06 -14.86
N CYS A 175 18.76 19.13 -14.93
CA CYS A 175 19.32 20.43 -14.56
C CYS A 175 19.56 20.46 -13.04
N ASP A 176 20.76 20.91 -12.64
CA ASP A 176 20.98 21.28 -11.26
C ASP A 176 20.00 22.43 -10.94
N SER A 177 19.00 22.15 -10.12
CA SER A 177 18.38 23.25 -9.39
C SER A 177 19.54 23.85 -8.59
N ASP A 178 19.82 25.13 -8.74
CA ASP A 178 20.87 25.81 -7.98
C ASP A 178 20.68 25.71 -6.45
N GLY A 179 19.82 24.79 -5.98
CA GLY A 179 19.54 24.48 -4.58
C GLY A 179 19.08 25.69 -3.76
N GLU A 180 18.92 26.84 -4.42
CA GLU A 180 18.50 28.09 -3.80
C GLU A 180 16.99 28.23 -3.69
N GLY A 181 16.23 27.27 -4.19
CA GLY A 181 14.78 27.21 -3.99
C GLY A 181 14.42 27.28 -2.52
N GLY A 182 14.10 28.48 -2.06
CA GLY A 182 13.49 28.71 -0.78
C GLY A 182 14.39 28.64 0.47
N LEU A 183 15.72 28.55 0.37
CA LEU A 183 16.61 28.63 1.54
C LEU A 183 17.17 30.05 1.73
N PRO A 184 16.62 30.87 2.64
CA PRO A 184 17.19 32.18 2.91
C PRO A 184 18.47 32.04 3.74
N GLY A 185 19.64 32.26 3.10
CA GLY A 185 20.93 32.39 3.78
C GLY A 185 21.64 31.08 4.14
N PRO A 186 22.74 31.11 4.89
CA PRO A 186 23.64 29.98 5.10
C PRO A 186 23.20 28.99 6.19
N GLY A 187 21.98 29.11 6.69
CA GLY A 187 21.44 28.24 7.78
C GLY A 187 20.80 26.97 7.24
N THR A 188 20.37 26.11 8.17
CA THR A 188 19.65 24.84 7.86
C THR A 188 18.13 25.01 7.92
N GLY A 189 17.62 26.23 8.16
CA GLY A 189 16.18 26.50 8.23
C GLY A 189 15.55 26.47 6.84
N ARG A 190 14.38 25.84 6.71
CA ARG A 190 13.56 25.86 5.51
C ARG A 190 12.44 26.88 5.68
N LEU A 191 12.17 27.66 4.65
CA LEU A 191 11.07 28.61 4.60
C LEU A 191 10.02 28.10 3.63
N TYR A 192 8.78 28.00 4.09
CA TYR A 192 7.66 27.60 3.27
C TYR A 192 6.67 28.76 3.13
N ASP A 193 6.15 28.98 1.93
CA ASP A 193 5.02 29.85 1.67
C ASP A 193 3.73 29.02 1.61
N GLY A 194 2.73 29.43 2.38
CA GLY A 194 1.45 28.69 2.42
C GLY A 194 0.62 28.75 1.14
N SER A 195 1.08 29.47 0.10
CA SER A 195 0.48 29.48 -1.23
C SER A 195 1.06 28.42 -2.18
N GLU A 196 2.14 27.72 -1.79
CA GLU A 196 2.89 26.80 -2.65
C GLU A 196 2.48 25.32 -2.49
N GLY A 197 1.43 25.02 -1.70
CA GLY A 197 0.94 23.66 -1.49
C GLY A 197 1.42 23.02 -0.18
N PHE A 198 1.72 21.73 -0.21
CA PHE A 198 2.23 21.02 0.94
C PHE A 198 3.62 21.51 1.35
N TYR A 199 3.83 21.73 2.64
CA TYR A 199 5.17 21.94 3.21
C TYR A 199 5.78 20.62 3.71
N ARG A 200 4.97 19.60 3.91
CA ARG A 200 5.34 18.23 4.18
C ARG A 200 4.20 17.29 3.77
N HIS A 201 4.52 16.11 3.30
CA HIS A 201 3.53 15.13 2.91
C HIS A 201 4.01 13.72 3.30
N TRP A 202 3.14 12.91 3.87
CA TRP A 202 3.36 11.55 4.33
C TRP A 202 4.51 11.41 5.36
N ASP A 203 5.77 11.36 4.92
CA ASP A 203 6.97 11.18 5.77
C ASP A 203 8.12 12.10 5.38
N GLN A 204 7.88 13.04 4.48
CA GLN A 204 8.90 13.95 3.96
C GLN A 204 8.51 15.41 4.16
N TRP A 205 9.54 16.25 4.35
CA TRP A 205 9.43 17.67 4.22
C TRP A 205 9.69 18.01 2.76
N GLU A 206 8.77 18.71 2.12
CA GLU A 206 8.91 19.09 0.73
C GLU A 206 10.12 20.02 0.53
N THR A 207 10.75 19.92 -0.64
CA THR A 207 11.74 20.90 -1.08
C THR A 207 11.00 21.98 -1.84
N PRO A 208 10.99 23.25 -1.35
CA PRO A 208 10.25 24.31 -2.01
C PRO A 208 10.61 24.45 -3.49
N GLY A 209 9.59 24.56 -4.35
CA GLY A 209 9.76 24.67 -5.80
C GLY A 209 10.14 23.38 -6.55
N THR A 210 10.26 22.25 -5.86
CA THR A 210 10.58 20.95 -6.46
C THR A 210 9.35 20.04 -6.47
N PHE A 211 9.08 19.40 -7.60
CA PHE A 211 7.91 18.54 -7.80
C PHE A 211 8.31 17.28 -8.56
N SER A 212 7.51 16.22 -8.47
CA SER A 212 7.58 15.12 -9.42
C SER A 212 7.20 15.64 -10.79
N ARG A 213 8.08 15.50 -11.79
CA ARG A 213 7.85 15.99 -13.16
C ARG A 213 8.20 14.92 -14.18
N ALA A 214 7.37 14.79 -15.19
CA ALA A 214 7.53 13.80 -16.24
C ALA A 214 8.05 14.42 -17.54
N PHE A 215 9.02 13.72 -18.18
CA PHE A 215 9.67 14.13 -19.40
C PHE A 215 9.69 12.99 -20.41
N VAL A 216 9.76 13.30 -21.69
CA VAL A 216 9.88 12.34 -22.79
C VAL A 216 11.19 12.51 -23.52
N PHE A 217 11.90 11.40 -23.75
CA PHE A 217 13.06 11.30 -24.64
C PHE A 217 12.70 10.45 -25.85
N GLY A 218 13.25 10.81 -27.03
CA GLY A 218 13.27 9.93 -28.20
C GLY A 218 14.26 8.79 -28.00
N LEU A 219 13.99 7.65 -28.62
CA LEU A 219 14.90 6.49 -28.64
C LEU A 219 15.32 6.18 -30.09
N GLU A 220 16.63 6.11 -30.36
CA GLU A 220 17.23 5.58 -31.60
C GLU A 220 18.07 4.35 -31.24
N ASP A 221 17.81 3.24 -31.91
CA ASP A 221 18.44 1.93 -31.59
C ASP A 221 18.34 1.55 -30.09
N GLY A 222 17.32 2.09 -29.39
CA GLY A 222 17.02 1.87 -27.97
C GLY A 222 17.93 2.61 -27.00
N GLU A 223 18.62 3.65 -27.46
CA GLU A 223 19.33 4.62 -26.63
C GLU A 223 18.64 5.98 -26.73
N ALA A 224 18.59 6.71 -25.63
CA ALA A 224 17.95 8.02 -25.59
C ALA A 224 18.74 9.04 -26.40
N VAL A 225 18.03 9.84 -27.22
CA VAL A 225 18.60 10.85 -28.09
C VAL A 225 17.87 12.18 -27.94
N GLY A 226 18.62 13.26 -28.14
CA GLY A 226 18.08 14.63 -28.11
C GLY A 226 17.87 15.17 -26.71
N ASP A 227 17.20 16.32 -26.62
CA ASP A 227 16.80 16.96 -25.38
C ASP A 227 15.47 16.37 -24.88
N ALA A 228 15.30 16.33 -23.56
CA ALA A 228 14.04 15.93 -22.94
C ALA A 228 12.91 16.93 -23.25
N TYR A 229 11.71 16.40 -23.49
CA TYR A 229 10.48 17.18 -23.65
C TYR A 229 9.66 17.08 -22.38
N ALA A 230 9.42 18.22 -21.70
CA ALA A 230 8.61 18.27 -20.49
C ALA A 230 7.12 18.05 -20.82
N LEU A 231 6.48 17.05 -20.18
CA LEU A 231 5.05 16.75 -20.40
C LEU A 231 4.13 17.86 -19.87
N ASP A 232 4.56 18.56 -18.85
CA ASP A 232 3.83 19.69 -18.25
C ASP A 232 4.01 21.01 -19.03
N GLY A 233 4.86 21.00 -20.07
CA GLY A 233 5.18 22.19 -20.90
C GLY A 233 6.37 22.99 -20.38
N PRO A 234 6.71 24.13 -21.05
CA PRO A 234 7.74 25.04 -20.59
C PRO A 234 7.46 25.58 -19.19
N ALA A 235 8.49 25.74 -18.37
CA ALA A 235 8.37 26.06 -16.95
C ALA A 235 7.56 27.36 -16.67
N ASP A 236 7.72 28.38 -17.53
CA ASP A 236 7.05 29.69 -17.41
C ASP A 236 5.65 29.74 -18.03
N GLU A 237 5.25 28.71 -18.78
CA GLU A 237 3.94 28.63 -19.47
C GLU A 237 3.13 27.41 -18.98
N SER A 238 3.68 26.54 -18.15
CA SER A 238 3.02 25.32 -17.70
C SER A 238 1.69 25.61 -17.00
N PRO A 239 0.60 24.96 -17.41
CA PRO A 239 -0.68 25.04 -16.70
C PRO A 239 -0.70 24.15 -15.43
N ILE A 240 0.36 23.35 -15.19
CA ILE A 240 0.47 22.40 -14.08
C ILE A 240 1.46 22.95 -13.07
N THR A 241 1.06 23.04 -11.82
CA THR A 241 1.88 23.60 -10.73
C THR A 241 2.35 22.57 -9.72
N GLY A 242 1.78 21.36 -9.71
CA GLY A 242 2.09 20.29 -8.77
C GLY A 242 2.69 19.05 -9.42
N ASP A 243 2.50 17.91 -8.78
CA ASP A 243 3.19 16.66 -9.09
C ASP A 243 2.59 15.89 -10.26
N THR A 244 3.47 15.29 -11.08
CA THR A 244 3.21 14.29 -12.12
C THR A 244 4.36 13.28 -12.18
N PRO A 245 4.16 11.99 -11.82
CA PRO A 245 3.02 11.40 -11.10
C PRO A 245 2.72 12.04 -9.75
N THR A 246 1.50 11.79 -9.25
CA THR A 246 1.00 12.44 -8.03
C THR A 246 1.65 11.85 -6.77
N LYS A 247 2.04 12.68 -5.82
CA LYS A 247 2.55 12.22 -4.52
C LYS A 247 1.39 12.00 -3.52
N PRO A 248 1.58 11.13 -2.49
CA PRO A 248 2.80 10.39 -2.17
C PRO A 248 2.84 8.98 -2.80
N PHE A 249 1.78 8.53 -3.49
CA PHE A 249 1.63 7.15 -3.93
C PHE A 249 1.46 6.97 -5.44
N GLY A 250 1.43 8.02 -6.22
CA GLY A 250 1.35 7.94 -7.68
C GLY A 250 2.65 7.40 -8.31
N GLY A 251 2.52 6.81 -9.48
CA GLY A 251 3.63 6.17 -10.18
C GLY A 251 3.31 5.89 -11.64
N GLY A 252 3.73 4.73 -12.13
CA GLY A 252 3.52 4.35 -13.53
C GLY A 252 2.04 4.25 -13.96
N GLU A 253 1.11 4.08 -13.03
CA GLU A 253 -0.33 4.10 -13.29
C GLU A 253 -0.85 5.49 -13.67
N ASP A 254 -0.15 6.55 -13.26
CA ASP A 254 -0.49 7.93 -13.59
C ASP A 254 -0.03 8.35 -14.99
N VAL A 255 0.77 7.54 -15.68
CA VAL A 255 1.31 7.84 -17.01
C VAL A 255 0.90 6.77 -18.00
N ALA A 256 0.32 7.13 -19.14
CA ALA A 256 -0.10 6.19 -20.17
C ALA A 256 0.13 6.74 -21.59
N TRP A 257 0.84 5.99 -22.41
CA TRP A 257 1.01 6.30 -23.84
C TRP A 257 -0.29 6.04 -24.62
N ALA A 258 -0.58 6.88 -25.59
CA ALA A 258 -1.57 6.56 -26.60
C ALA A 258 -1.20 5.27 -27.36
N ALA A 259 -2.18 4.51 -27.82
CA ALA A 259 -1.95 3.22 -28.48
C ALA A 259 -1.09 3.33 -29.77
N ASP A 260 -1.13 4.48 -30.43
CA ASP A 260 -0.34 4.82 -31.63
C ASP A 260 0.97 5.55 -31.31
N SER A 261 1.35 5.67 -30.03
CA SER A 261 2.53 6.40 -29.54
C SER A 261 2.53 7.91 -29.84
N ALA A 262 1.39 8.51 -30.25
CA ALA A 262 1.32 9.89 -30.69
C ALA A 262 1.27 10.91 -29.53
N GLY A 263 1.22 10.47 -28.28
CA GLY A 263 1.16 11.35 -27.11
C GLY A 263 1.01 10.59 -25.82
N VAL A 264 0.91 11.33 -24.71
CA VAL A 264 0.88 10.79 -23.36
C VAL A 264 -0.34 11.34 -22.59
N TRP A 265 -1.07 10.44 -21.97
CA TRP A 265 -2.05 10.72 -20.92
C TRP A 265 -1.33 10.67 -19.57
N PHE A 266 -1.56 11.65 -18.72
CA PHE A 266 -0.94 11.64 -17.41
C PHE A 266 -1.82 12.31 -16.37
N VAL A 267 -1.65 11.93 -15.11
CA VAL A 267 -2.35 12.51 -13.97
C VAL A 267 -1.47 13.59 -13.36
N ALA A 268 -2.06 14.71 -13.01
CA ALA A 268 -1.37 15.77 -12.29
C ALA A 268 -2.25 16.35 -11.19
N ARG A 269 -1.60 16.77 -10.10
CA ARG A 269 -2.19 17.57 -9.02
C ARG A 269 -1.75 19.01 -9.19
N GLN A 270 -2.56 19.96 -8.71
CA GLN A 270 -2.17 21.36 -8.63
C GLN A 270 -1.60 21.65 -7.23
N ALA A 271 -0.40 22.24 -7.19
CA ALA A 271 0.20 22.73 -5.95
C ALA A 271 -0.15 24.21 -5.76
N ASP A 272 -1.01 24.47 -4.81
CA ASP A 272 -1.38 25.82 -4.34
C ASP A 272 -1.84 25.75 -2.88
N GLY A 273 -2.22 26.88 -2.28
CA GLY A 273 -2.70 26.92 -0.89
C GLY A 273 -3.96 26.11 -0.61
N GLN A 274 -4.60 25.53 -1.62
CA GLN A 274 -5.74 24.62 -1.48
C GLN A 274 -5.34 23.15 -1.53
N GLU A 275 -4.13 22.82 -1.94
CA GLU A 275 -3.67 21.44 -2.10
C GLU A 275 -3.92 20.58 -0.85
N PRO A 276 -3.57 20.98 0.39
CA PRO A 276 -3.86 20.18 1.60
C PRO A 276 -5.37 20.02 1.89
N HIS A 277 -6.22 20.71 1.16
CA HIS A 277 -7.67 20.72 1.33
C HIS A 277 -8.43 20.08 0.17
N SER A 278 -7.73 19.65 -0.87
CA SER A 278 -8.31 19.18 -2.13
C SER A 278 -7.87 17.76 -2.45
N THR A 279 -8.81 16.93 -2.87
CA THR A 279 -8.51 15.60 -3.43
C THR A 279 -8.43 15.65 -4.95
N ASN A 280 -8.48 16.84 -5.57
CA ASN A 280 -8.49 16.95 -7.03
C ASN A 280 -7.18 16.46 -7.65
N THR A 281 -7.31 15.56 -8.59
CA THR A 281 -6.29 15.21 -9.58
C THR A 281 -6.98 15.15 -10.93
N ASP A 282 -6.30 15.65 -11.96
CA ASP A 282 -6.84 15.71 -13.31
C ASP A 282 -6.02 14.84 -14.26
N ILE A 283 -6.68 14.29 -15.29
CA ILE A 283 -6.02 13.64 -16.40
C ILE A 283 -5.73 14.67 -17.49
N TRP A 284 -4.48 14.74 -17.90
CA TRP A 284 -3.97 15.64 -18.92
C TRP A 284 -3.56 14.86 -20.17
N TRP A 285 -3.61 15.53 -21.32
CA TRP A 285 -3.15 15.03 -22.59
C TRP A 285 -2.07 15.93 -23.17
N ASN A 286 -0.95 15.34 -23.58
CA ASN A 286 0.09 16.03 -24.34
C ASN A 286 0.40 15.24 -25.62
N ASP A 287 0.26 15.88 -26.79
CA ASP A 287 0.47 15.29 -28.13
C ASP A 287 1.91 15.39 -28.63
N LEU A 288 2.82 15.81 -27.76
CA LEU A 288 4.26 15.98 -28.03
C LEU A 288 4.59 16.92 -29.23
N SER A 289 3.63 17.73 -29.66
CA SER A 289 3.80 18.69 -30.77
C SER A 289 4.53 19.98 -30.38
N GLY A 290 4.75 20.19 -29.09
CA GLY A 290 5.22 21.46 -28.51
C GLY A 290 4.08 22.37 -28.05
N ALA A 291 2.82 21.94 -28.16
CA ALA A 291 1.69 22.61 -27.55
C ALA A 291 1.62 22.33 -26.03
N LEU A 292 0.98 23.24 -25.29
CA LEU A 292 0.72 23.02 -23.86
C LEU A 292 -0.23 21.81 -23.66
N PRO A 293 -0.08 21.06 -22.56
CA PRO A 293 -0.99 19.95 -22.26
C PRO A 293 -2.43 20.44 -22.03
N VAL A 294 -3.37 19.57 -22.32
CA VAL A 294 -4.81 19.85 -22.19
C VAL A 294 -5.40 19.04 -21.06
N ASN A 295 -6.05 19.72 -20.09
CA ASN A 295 -6.84 19.06 -19.06
C ASN A 295 -8.10 18.43 -19.68
N VAL A 296 -8.28 17.12 -19.57
CA VAL A 296 -9.41 16.41 -20.16
C VAL A 296 -10.51 16.07 -19.17
N THR A 297 -10.27 16.30 -17.89
CA THR A 297 -11.20 16.05 -16.78
C THR A 297 -11.49 17.28 -15.92
N GLU A 298 -11.11 18.48 -16.33
CA GLU A 298 -11.29 19.77 -15.64
C GLU A 298 -12.67 19.98 -14.97
N ALA A 299 -13.70 19.36 -15.50
CA ALA A 299 -15.05 19.48 -14.97
C ALA A 299 -15.32 18.70 -13.68
N ASN A 300 -14.44 17.76 -13.32
CA ASN A 300 -14.51 16.98 -12.09
C ASN A 300 -13.52 17.55 -11.06
N GLU A 301 -14.02 17.96 -9.90
CA GLU A 301 -13.20 18.50 -8.81
C GLU A 301 -12.77 17.41 -7.79
N ALA A 302 -12.93 16.12 -8.13
CA ALA A 302 -12.53 14.97 -7.33
C ALA A 302 -11.39 14.20 -8.01
N PHE A 303 -10.97 13.06 -7.46
CA PHE A 303 -9.93 12.23 -8.07
C PHE A 303 -10.33 11.72 -9.45
N ASP A 304 -9.47 11.94 -10.45
CA ASP A 304 -9.41 11.25 -11.73
C ASP A 304 -8.03 10.59 -11.87
N LEU A 305 -7.99 9.26 -11.99
CA LEU A 305 -6.80 8.45 -11.80
C LEU A 305 -6.67 7.36 -12.88
N SER A 306 -5.45 6.79 -13.02
CA SER A 306 -5.20 5.56 -13.76
C SER A 306 -5.74 5.58 -15.19
N PRO A 307 -5.29 6.48 -16.06
CA PRO A 307 -5.70 6.50 -17.46
C PRO A 307 -5.18 5.25 -18.19
N VAL A 308 -6.08 4.50 -18.85
CA VAL A 308 -5.73 3.30 -19.62
C VAL A 308 -6.37 3.37 -21.01
N PRO A 309 -5.63 3.71 -22.07
CA PRO A 309 -6.16 3.72 -23.43
C PRO A 309 -6.44 2.30 -23.92
N SER A 310 -7.50 2.15 -24.73
CA SER A 310 -7.80 0.87 -25.36
C SER A 310 -6.73 0.53 -26.42
N PRO A 311 -6.35 -0.75 -26.58
CA PRO A 311 -5.36 -1.16 -27.58
C PRO A 311 -5.70 -0.76 -29.03
N ASP A 312 -7.00 -0.63 -29.35
CA ASP A 312 -7.47 -0.20 -30.67
C ASP A 312 -7.49 1.35 -30.85
N GLY A 313 -7.07 2.10 -29.82
CA GLY A 313 -6.97 3.56 -29.84
C GLY A 313 -8.29 4.33 -29.87
N LYS A 314 -9.42 3.67 -29.57
CA LYS A 314 -10.74 4.34 -29.65
C LYS A 314 -11.18 4.97 -28.34
N TYR A 315 -10.76 4.43 -27.21
CA TYR A 315 -11.25 4.81 -25.90
C TYR A 315 -10.10 5.05 -24.92
N LEU A 316 -10.36 5.95 -23.97
CA LEU A 316 -9.62 6.05 -22.72
C LEU A 316 -10.54 5.61 -21.58
N ALA A 317 -10.15 4.56 -20.85
CA ALA A 317 -10.77 4.20 -19.59
C ALA A 317 -9.96 4.82 -18.44
N TYR A 318 -10.63 5.25 -17.38
CA TYR A 318 -9.98 5.77 -16.19
C TYR A 318 -10.88 5.61 -14.96
N LEU A 319 -10.32 5.73 -13.77
CA LEU A 319 -11.06 5.73 -12.52
C LEU A 319 -11.38 7.17 -12.11
N ALA A 320 -12.63 7.42 -11.71
CA ALA A 320 -13.09 8.71 -11.24
C ALA A 320 -13.92 8.60 -9.97
N MET A 321 -13.74 9.54 -9.05
CA MET A 321 -14.62 9.79 -7.92
C MET A 321 -15.55 10.97 -8.25
N ALA A 322 -16.68 11.05 -7.57
CA ALA A 322 -17.68 12.11 -7.85
C ALA A 322 -17.71 13.21 -6.79
N ARG A 323 -17.20 12.95 -5.58
CA ARG A 323 -17.32 13.88 -4.45
C ARG A 323 -15.96 14.50 -4.11
N PRO A 324 -15.77 15.82 -4.38
CA PRO A 324 -14.55 16.52 -4.00
C PRO A 324 -14.26 16.42 -2.51
N LYS A 325 -12.98 16.31 -2.15
CA LYS A 325 -12.49 16.26 -0.76
C LYS A 325 -12.84 14.98 0.00
N TYR A 326 -13.29 13.94 -0.67
CA TYR A 326 -13.60 12.64 -0.07
C TYR A 326 -12.80 11.51 -0.73
N GLU A 327 -11.70 11.13 -0.12
CA GLU A 327 -10.77 10.10 -0.64
C GLU A 327 -11.33 8.67 -0.58
N ALA A 328 -12.38 8.42 0.19
CA ALA A 328 -13.07 7.14 0.25
C ALA A 328 -14.34 7.09 -0.61
N ASP A 329 -14.50 8.03 -1.55
CA ASP A 329 -15.58 7.97 -2.50
C ASP A 329 -15.43 6.80 -3.48
N LYS A 330 -16.55 6.36 -4.02
CA LYS A 330 -16.58 5.24 -4.96
C LYS A 330 -15.80 5.57 -6.22
N GLN A 331 -14.80 4.76 -6.54
CA GLN A 331 -14.11 4.80 -7.82
C GLN A 331 -14.94 4.12 -8.90
N VAL A 332 -15.38 4.90 -9.87
CA VAL A 332 -16.20 4.48 -11.02
C VAL A 332 -15.33 4.45 -12.25
N ILE A 333 -15.45 3.41 -13.07
CA ILE A 333 -14.80 3.38 -14.39
C ILE A 333 -15.53 4.37 -15.30
N HIS A 334 -14.83 5.38 -15.76
CA HIS A 334 -15.26 6.29 -16.80
C HIS A 334 -14.66 5.87 -18.15
N LEU A 335 -15.41 6.09 -19.22
CA LEU A 335 -15.01 5.78 -20.59
C LEU A 335 -15.15 7.02 -21.47
N ARG A 336 -14.03 7.50 -22.00
CA ARG A 336 -13.96 8.60 -22.96
C ARG A 336 -13.77 8.06 -24.36
N ASP A 337 -14.64 8.43 -25.29
CA ASP A 337 -14.51 8.20 -26.72
C ASP A 337 -13.52 9.24 -27.29
N LEU A 338 -12.39 8.77 -27.84
CA LEU A 338 -11.30 9.63 -28.26
C LEU A 338 -11.60 10.39 -29.56
N ALA A 339 -12.52 9.88 -30.40
CA ALA A 339 -12.92 10.54 -31.63
C ALA A 339 -13.88 11.71 -31.38
N THR A 340 -14.76 11.59 -30.40
CA THR A 340 -15.80 12.59 -30.09
C THR A 340 -15.48 13.44 -28.86
N GLY A 341 -14.56 12.99 -28.00
CA GLY A 341 -14.27 13.60 -26.72
C GLY A 341 -15.36 13.42 -25.65
N GLN A 342 -16.42 12.67 -25.94
CA GLN A 342 -17.49 12.41 -24.98
C GLN A 342 -17.08 11.39 -23.92
N THR A 343 -17.41 11.69 -22.67
CA THR A 343 -17.14 10.82 -21.51
C THR A 343 -18.46 10.36 -20.89
N ARG A 344 -18.48 9.12 -20.40
CA ARG A 344 -19.59 8.56 -19.61
C ARG A 344 -19.09 7.74 -18.44
N ALA A 345 -19.83 7.77 -17.32
CA ALA A 345 -19.64 6.87 -16.20
C ALA A 345 -20.10 5.46 -16.63
N LEU A 346 -19.15 4.54 -16.86
CA LEU A 346 -19.44 3.22 -17.39
C LEU A 346 -20.05 2.29 -16.32
N THR A 347 -19.58 2.38 -15.09
CA THR A 347 -19.95 1.49 -13.97
C THR A 347 -20.64 2.24 -12.83
N GLY A 348 -21.31 3.37 -13.11
CA GLY A 348 -21.92 4.21 -12.07
C GLY A 348 -22.95 3.50 -11.21
N ASP A 349 -23.71 2.56 -11.78
CA ASP A 349 -24.76 1.77 -11.09
C ASP A 349 -24.21 0.58 -10.30
N PHE A 350 -22.93 0.25 -10.43
CA PHE A 350 -22.30 -0.84 -9.68
C PHE A 350 -21.79 -0.34 -8.33
N ASP A 351 -22.30 -0.93 -7.24
CA ASP A 351 -22.03 -0.43 -5.87
C ASP A 351 -20.78 -1.07 -5.25
N ARG A 352 -19.68 -1.05 -6.00
CA ARG A 352 -18.32 -1.37 -5.53
C ARG A 352 -17.33 -0.39 -6.14
N SER A 353 -16.26 -0.10 -5.42
CA SER A 353 -15.14 0.73 -5.86
C SER A 353 -14.15 -0.13 -6.63
N PHE A 354 -13.83 0.25 -7.87
CA PHE A 354 -12.81 -0.44 -8.65
C PHE A 354 -11.41 0.09 -8.28
N GLY A 355 -10.45 -0.82 -8.08
CA GLY A 355 -9.08 -0.47 -7.68
C GLY A 355 -8.06 -0.48 -8.82
N SER A 356 -8.25 -1.36 -9.82
CA SER A 356 -7.36 -1.47 -10.98
C SER A 356 -8.17 -1.78 -12.22
N ILE A 357 -7.68 -1.30 -13.37
CA ILE A 357 -8.33 -1.52 -14.68
C ILE A 357 -7.28 -1.91 -15.72
N ALA A 358 -7.65 -2.81 -16.62
CA ALA A 358 -6.85 -3.19 -17.78
C ALA A 358 -7.77 -3.57 -18.96
N TRP A 359 -7.32 -3.31 -20.19
CA TRP A 359 -8.02 -3.77 -21.38
C TRP A 359 -7.60 -5.18 -21.78
N THR A 360 -8.53 -5.94 -22.33
CA THR A 360 -8.15 -7.13 -23.10
C THR A 360 -7.43 -6.73 -24.38
N PRO A 361 -6.44 -7.53 -24.86
CA PRO A 361 -5.67 -7.19 -26.07
C PRO A 361 -6.52 -6.94 -27.33
N ASP A 362 -7.72 -7.52 -27.40
CA ASP A 362 -8.69 -7.33 -28.49
C ASP A 362 -9.63 -6.14 -28.27
N SER A 363 -9.44 -5.36 -27.20
CA SER A 363 -10.28 -4.21 -26.82
C SER A 363 -11.77 -4.54 -26.58
N GLN A 364 -12.13 -5.82 -26.43
CA GLN A 364 -13.53 -6.23 -26.27
C GLN A 364 -14.03 -6.03 -24.83
N TRP A 365 -13.14 -6.07 -23.84
CA TRP A 365 -13.48 -5.98 -22.43
C TRP A 365 -12.49 -5.13 -21.66
N ILE A 366 -13.00 -4.45 -20.65
CA ILE A 366 -12.20 -3.96 -19.53
C ILE A 366 -12.27 -5.04 -18.44
N VAL A 367 -11.15 -5.36 -17.81
CA VAL A 367 -11.09 -6.17 -16.59
C VAL A 367 -10.63 -5.33 -15.43
N ALA A 368 -11.22 -5.53 -14.27
CA ALA A 368 -10.93 -4.73 -13.10
C ALA A 368 -11.12 -5.54 -11.82
N SER A 369 -10.39 -5.21 -10.77
CA SER A 369 -10.63 -5.74 -9.42
C SER A 369 -11.48 -4.79 -8.60
N ALA A 370 -12.32 -5.35 -7.72
CA ALA A 370 -13.04 -4.58 -6.73
C ALA A 370 -13.27 -5.43 -5.48
N GLN A 371 -13.16 -4.83 -4.31
CA GLN A 371 -13.50 -5.52 -3.07
C GLN A 371 -15.00 -5.80 -3.02
N ASP A 372 -15.36 -7.05 -2.74
CA ASP A 372 -16.73 -7.52 -2.57
C ASP A 372 -16.84 -8.33 -1.29
N VAL A 373 -17.33 -7.69 -0.24
CA VAL A 373 -17.34 -8.18 1.14
C VAL A 373 -15.89 -8.39 1.63
N LEU A 374 -15.45 -9.62 1.85
CA LEU A 374 -14.12 -9.96 2.36
C LEU A 374 -13.15 -10.40 1.24
N ASP A 375 -13.60 -10.52 0.01
CA ASP A 375 -12.78 -10.92 -1.14
C ASP A 375 -12.51 -9.74 -2.07
N THR A 376 -11.49 -9.86 -2.92
CA THR A 376 -11.22 -8.92 -4.00
C THR A 376 -11.18 -9.67 -5.33
N PRO A 377 -12.35 -10.04 -5.87
CA PRO A 377 -12.46 -10.72 -7.15
C PRO A 377 -12.18 -9.82 -8.34
N VAL A 378 -12.08 -10.44 -9.52
CA VAL A 378 -11.98 -9.77 -10.82
C VAL A 378 -13.34 -9.74 -11.50
N PHE A 379 -13.61 -8.62 -12.14
CA PHE A 379 -14.79 -8.40 -12.97
C PHE A 379 -14.37 -8.12 -14.42
N ARG A 380 -15.21 -8.52 -15.38
CA ARG A 380 -15.14 -8.00 -16.74
C ARG A 380 -16.28 -7.03 -16.98
N ILE A 381 -15.97 -5.98 -17.71
CA ILE A 381 -16.89 -4.87 -17.97
C ILE A 381 -16.99 -4.66 -19.47
N SER A 382 -18.22 -4.65 -20.00
CA SER A 382 -18.48 -4.35 -21.42
C SER A 382 -18.28 -2.85 -21.68
N PRO A 383 -17.35 -2.43 -22.57
CA PRO A 383 -17.17 -1.02 -22.88
C PRO A 383 -18.37 -0.43 -23.62
N THR A 384 -19.24 -1.25 -24.21
CA THR A 384 -20.43 -0.81 -24.92
C THR A 384 -21.62 -0.60 -24.01
N SER A 385 -21.95 -1.58 -23.16
CA SER A 385 -23.15 -1.55 -22.30
C SER A 385 -22.90 -1.15 -20.85
N GLY A 386 -21.65 -1.21 -20.35
CA GLY A 386 -21.35 -1.03 -18.94
C GLY A 386 -21.72 -2.25 -18.08
N THR A 387 -22.12 -3.37 -18.68
CA THR A 387 -22.45 -4.59 -17.93
C THR A 387 -21.21 -5.09 -17.19
N VAL A 388 -21.35 -5.31 -15.89
CA VAL A 388 -20.30 -5.83 -14.98
C VAL A 388 -20.60 -7.29 -14.68
N GLU A 389 -19.63 -8.17 -14.91
CA GLU A 389 -19.74 -9.60 -14.65
C GLU A 389 -18.54 -10.09 -13.82
N LYS A 390 -18.81 -10.72 -12.67
CA LYS A 390 -17.77 -11.35 -11.83
C LYS A 390 -17.19 -12.56 -12.55
N LEU A 391 -15.85 -12.67 -12.56
CA LEU A 391 -15.13 -13.83 -13.08
C LEU A 391 -14.89 -14.85 -11.97
N ASP A 392 -15.06 -16.13 -12.27
CA ASP A 392 -14.77 -17.25 -11.36
C ASP A 392 -13.39 -17.85 -11.69
N LEU A 393 -12.33 -17.12 -11.33
CA LEU A 393 -10.95 -17.52 -11.63
C LEU A 393 -10.44 -18.62 -10.71
N MET A 394 -10.95 -18.67 -9.47
CA MET A 394 -10.44 -19.50 -8.39
C MET A 394 -11.48 -20.48 -7.82
N ALA A 395 -12.57 -20.75 -8.59
CA ALA A 395 -13.65 -21.64 -8.19
C ALA A 395 -14.27 -21.27 -6.81
N GLY A 396 -14.55 -19.98 -6.63
CA GLY A 396 -15.15 -19.42 -5.41
C GLY A 396 -14.17 -19.18 -4.25
N ASN A 397 -12.86 -19.28 -4.51
CA ASN A 397 -11.81 -18.98 -3.52
C ASN A 397 -10.90 -17.86 -4.03
N GLU A 398 -11.52 -16.74 -4.37
CA GLU A 398 -10.82 -15.58 -4.94
C GLU A 398 -9.85 -14.96 -3.93
N ALA A 399 -10.25 -14.82 -2.66
CA ALA A 399 -9.51 -14.10 -1.64
C ALA A 399 -9.09 -12.70 -2.14
N HIS A 400 -7.82 -12.39 -2.25
CA HIS A 400 -7.36 -11.10 -2.76
C HIS A 400 -6.60 -11.31 -4.09
N ILE A 401 -7.17 -10.80 -5.21
CA ILE A 401 -6.56 -10.84 -6.54
C ILE A 401 -6.05 -9.45 -6.92
N GLY A 402 -4.78 -9.38 -7.34
CA GLY A 402 -4.10 -8.17 -7.79
C GLY A 402 -3.27 -8.38 -9.06
N ASN A 403 -2.61 -7.32 -9.55
CA ASN A 403 -1.72 -7.34 -10.71
C ASN A 403 -2.34 -8.07 -11.94
N ILE A 404 -3.53 -7.64 -12.34
CA ILE A 404 -4.32 -8.29 -13.38
C ILE A 404 -3.77 -7.94 -14.76
N LEU A 405 -3.28 -8.94 -15.50
CA LEU A 405 -2.72 -8.80 -16.85
C LEU A 405 -3.46 -9.70 -17.83
N PRO A 406 -4.42 -9.15 -18.59
CA PRO A 406 -5.08 -9.89 -19.68
C PRO A 406 -4.10 -10.22 -20.81
N LEU A 407 -4.13 -11.46 -21.29
CA LEU A 407 -3.23 -11.98 -22.30
C LEU A 407 -3.99 -12.41 -23.57
N PRO A 408 -3.30 -12.51 -24.72
CA PRO A 408 -3.90 -13.06 -25.93
C PRO A 408 -4.52 -14.45 -25.72
N GLY A 409 -5.62 -14.73 -26.38
CA GLY A 409 -6.31 -16.03 -26.33
C GLY A 409 -7.16 -16.25 -25.08
N GLY A 410 -7.57 -15.19 -24.39
CA GLY A 410 -8.44 -15.28 -23.20
C GLY A 410 -7.73 -15.79 -21.95
N ARG A 411 -6.40 -15.77 -21.93
CA ARG A 411 -5.60 -16.04 -20.74
C ARG A 411 -5.53 -14.80 -19.85
N MET A 412 -5.23 -14.99 -18.58
CA MET A 412 -4.99 -13.90 -17.63
C MET A 412 -3.92 -14.30 -16.65
N LEU A 413 -2.87 -13.48 -16.53
CA LEU A 413 -1.87 -13.57 -15.48
C LEU A 413 -2.27 -12.64 -14.34
N PHE A 414 -2.13 -13.07 -13.10
CA PHE A 414 -2.49 -12.27 -11.93
C PHE A 414 -1.80 -12.79 -10.68
N THR A 415 -1.77 -11.98 -9.63
CA THR A 415 -1.34 -12.41 -8.30
C THR A 415 -2.56 -12.71 -7.43
N ARG A 416 -2.42 -13.68 -6.53
CA ARG A 416 -3.41 -13.98 -5.50
C ARG A 416 -2.72 -14.21 -4.18
N ASP A 417 -3.23 -13.57 -3.15
CA ASP A 417 -2.88 -13.81 -1.74
C ASP A 417 -4.13 -14.06 -0.89
N ALA A 418 -3.90 -14.42 0.36
CA ALA A 418 -4.95 -14.62 1.37
C ALA A 418 -4.34 -14.42 2.77
N ILE A 419 -5.13 -14.29 3.81
CA ILE A 419 -4.65 -14.28 5.21
C ILE A 419 -3.70 -15.45 5.50
N SER A 420 -3.95 -16.59 4.87
CA SER A 420 -3.16 -17.82 5.08
C SER A 420 -1.88 -17.90 4.25
N SER A 421 -1.68 -17.06 3.22
CA SER A 421 -0.58 -17.21 2.26
C SER A 421 -0.22 -15.89 1.57
N PRO A 422 1.10 -15.57 1.42
CA PRO A 422 1.52 -14.42 0.65
C PRO A 422 1.14 -14.56 -0.83
N ALA A 423 1.36 -13.48 -1.59
CA ALA A 423 1.05 -13.44 -3.01
C ALA A 423 1.85 -14.49 -3.79
N GLU A 424 1.13 -15.20 -4.65
CA GLU A 424 1.66 -16.12 -5.66
C GLU A 424 1.13 -15.75 -7.04
N LEU A 425 1.90 -16.07 -8.09
CA LEU A 425 1.54 -15.82 -9.47
C LEU A 425 0.65 -16.95 -10.00
N TYR A 426 -0.43 -16.58 -10.66
CA TYR A 426 -1.40 -17.49 -11.25
C TYR A 426 -1.64 -17.19 -12.73
N LEU A 427 -1.92 -18.24 -13.50
CA LEU A 427 -2.37 -18.12 -14.89
C LEU A 427 -3.71 -18.84 -15.07
N SER A 428 -4.72 -18.11 -15.55
CA SER A 428 -5.99 -18.69 -15.99
C SER A 428 -6.04 -18.89 -17.49
N SER A 429 -6.80 -19.89 -17.94
CA SER A 429 -7.18 -20.10 -19.32
C SER A 429 -8.68 -19.86 -19.47
N ASN A 430 -9.09 -19.16 -20.53
CA ASN A 430 -10.50 -18.83 -20.78
C ASN A 430 -11.20 -18.16 -19.58
N TRP A 431 -10.44 -17.41 -18.79
CA TRP A 431 -10.92 -16.70 -17.59
C TRP A 431 -11.58 -17.62 -16.54
N GLN A 432 -11.10 -18.83 -16.44
CA GLN A 432 -11.52 -19.85 -15.48
C GLN A 432 -10.34 -20.69 -15.04
N GLN A 433 -10.48 -21.37 -13.90
CA GLN A 433 -9.57 -22.42 -13.40
C GLN A 433 -8.09 -22.02 -13.46
N ALA A 434 -7.73 -20.98 -12.73
CA ALA A 434 -6.35 -20.58 -12.65
C ALA A 434 -5.48 -21.64 -11.95
N ARG A 435 -4.24 -21.75 -12.41
CA ARG A 435 -3.23 -22.59 -11.77
C ARG A 435 -2.07 -21.72 -11.24
N PRO A 436 -1.47 -22.07 -10.07
CA PRO A 436 -0.30 -21.36 -9.59
C PRO A 436 0.91 -21.58 -10.49
N LEU A 437 1.69 -20.53 -10.69
CA LEU A 437 2.97 -20.56 -11.40
C LEU A 437 4.16 -20.45 -10.42
N THR A 438 3.93 -19.97 -9.21
CA THR A 438 4.95 -19.81 -8.15
C THR A 438 4.46 -20.42 -6.84
N SER A 439 5.39 -20.59 -5.92
CA SER A 439 5.15 -21.06 -4.56
C SER A 439 6.21 -20.48 -3.62
N VAL A 440 6.41 -19.16 -3.69
CA VAL A 440 7.52 -18.47 -2.99
C VAL A 440 7.39 -18.54 -1.47
N GLY A 441 6.15 -18.54 -0.95
CA GLY A 441 5.88 -18.68 0.49
C GLY A 441 5.94 -20.11 1.03
N ALA A 442 5.87 -21.12 0.16
CA ALA A 442 5.73 -22.51 0.56
C ALA A 442 6.86 -23.05 1.47
N PRO A 443 8.14 -22.69 1.28
CA PRO A 443 9.22 -23.18 2.15
C PRO A 443 9.01 -22.81 3.63
N ILE A 444 8.62 -21.57 3.91
CA ILE A 444 8.33 -21.11 5.28
C ILE A 444 6.99 -21.69 5.75
N LEU A 445 5.91 -21.49 4.98
CA LEU A 445 4.56 -21.91 5.39
C LEU A 445 4.46 -23.43 5.60
N GLY A 446 5.14 -24.23 4.76
CA GLY A 446 5.16 -25.68 4.87
C GLY A 446 5.88 -26.21 6.11
N ALA A 447 6.78 -25.41 6.70
CA ALA A 447 7.49 -25.74 7.93
C ALA A 447 6.76 -25.28 9.20
N ARG A 448 5.66 -24.54 9.08
CA ARG A 448 4.92 -23.94 10.19
C ARG A 448 3.52 -24.52 10.35
N ALA A 449 3.00 -24.42 11.57
CA ALA A 449 1.63 -24.82 11.90
C ALA A 449 0.61 -24.03 11.07
N SER A 450 -0.46 -24.69 10.67
CA SER A 450 -1.54 -24.10 9.89
C SER A 450 -2.44 -23.24 10.77
N VAL A 451 -3.02 -22.21 10.18
CA VAL A 451 -4.10 -21.42 10.77
C VAL A 451 -5.39 -21.66 10.02
N ARG A 452 -6.48 -21.51 10.73
CA ARG A 452 -7.84 -21.52 10.16
C ARG A 452 -8.48 -20.16 10.34
N THR A 453 -9.00 -19.59 9.25
CA THR A 453 -9.82 -18.39 9.28
C THR A 453 -11.29 -18.78 9.06
N THR A 454 -12.16 -18.36 9.97
CA THR A 454 -13.60 -18.57 9.90
C THR A 454 -14.29 -17.23 9.73
N ARG A 455 -15.02 -17.04 8.63
CA ARG A 455 -15.83 -15.85 8.38
C ARG A 455 -17.15 -15.94 9.11
N PHE A 456 -17.64 -14.83 9.62
CA PHE A 456 -18.95 -14.74 10.27
C PHE A 456 -19.59 -13.39 9.99
N SER A 457 -20.91 -13.31 10.18
CA SER A 457 -21.65 -12.07 10.11
C SER A 457 -22.65 -11.96 11.25
N PHE A 458 -23.00 -10.73 11.59
CA PHE A 458 -23.94 -10.43 12.67
C PHE A 458 -24.72 -9.14 12.39
N ALA A 459 -25.78 -8.92 13.15
CA ALA A 459 -26.51 -7.64 13.09
C ALA A 459 -25.75 -6.58 13.89
N GLY A 460 -25.13 -5.65 13.19
CA GLY A 460 -24.37 -4.52 13.73
C GLY A 460 -25.21 -3.36 14.21
N ALA A 461 -24.64 -2.17 14.22
CA ALA A 461 -25.35 -0.93 14.53
C ALA A 461 -26.49 -0.69 13.53
N GLY A 462 -27.61 -0.19 14.01
CA GLY A 462 -28.80 -0.01 13.17
C GLY A 462 -29.46 -1.29 12.68
N GLY A 463 -28.86 -2.47 12.90
CA GLY A 463 -29.31 -3.77 12.40
C GLY A 463 -28.71 -4.17 11.06
N ASP A 464 -27.76 -3.41 10.55
CA ASP A 464 -27.06 -3.70 9.30
C ASP A 464 -26.16 -4.95 9.43
N THR A 465 -25.94 -5.66 8.33
CA THR A 465 -25.06 -6.83 8.31
C THR A 465 -23.60 -6.39 8.37
N VAL A 466 -22.92 -6.78 9.42
CA VAL A 466 -21.48 -6.56 9.63
C VAL A 466 -20.75 -7.89 9.56
N TRP A 467 -19.59 -7.89 8.90
CA TRP A 467 -18.78 -9.08 8.73
C TRP A 467 -17.55 -9.06 9.63
N GLY A 468 -17.07 -10.24 9.95
CA GLY A 468 -15.83 -10.44 10.69
C GLY A 468 -15.18 -11.78 10.37
N GLN A 469 -13.98 -11.94 10.89
CA GLN A 469 -13.17 -13.13 10.73
C GLN A 469 -12.53 -13.54 12.04
N ILE A 470 -12.43 -14.85 12.30
CA ILE A 470 -11.70 -15.43 13.43
C ILE A 470 -10.55 -16.24 12.85
N THR A 471 -9.31 -15.83 13.12
CA THR A 471 -8.10 -16.57 12.72
C THR A 471 -7.46 -17.19 13.95
N LYS A 472 -7.22 -18.50 13.95
CA LYS A 472 -6.59 -19.26 15.04
C LYS A 472 -5.75 -20.42 14.53
N LEU A 473 -4.84 -20.94 15.37
CA LEU A 473 -4.10 -22.16 15.06
C LEU A 473 -5.03 -23.35 14.89
N GLU A 474 -4.77 -24.19 13.89
CA GLU A 474 -5.48 -25.46 13.72
C GLU A 474 -5.01 -26.47 14.76
N GLY A 475 -5.97 -27.29 15.26
CA GLY A 475 -5.69 -28.38 16.20
C GLY A 475 -5.31 -27.92 17.62
N HIS A 476 -5.53 -26.65 17.96
CA HIS A 476 -5.39 -26.20 19.34
C HIS A 476 -6.55 -26.73 20.20
N ASP A 477 -6.21 -27.49 21.25
CA ASP A 477 -7.17 -28.04 22.20
C ASP A 477 -7.12 -27.22 23.51
N GLY A 478 -8.16 -26.45 23.81
CA GLY A 478 -8.26 -25.69 25.05
C GLY A 478 -8.80 -24.28 24.87
N ALA A 479 -8.92 -23.57 25.99
CA ALA A 479 -9.34 -22.17 25.98
C ALA A 479 -8.20 -21.29 25.44
N MET A 480 -8.52 -20.37 24.52
CA MET A 480 -7.58 -19.52 23.82
C MET A 480 -7.88 -18.04 24.12
N PRO A 481 -6.93 -17.26 24.64
CA PRO A 481 -7.08 -15.81 24.76
C PRO A 481 -7.34 -15.18 23.41
N ALA A 482 -8.00 -14.02 23.36
CA ALA A 482 -8.35 -13.38 22.12
C ALA A 482 -7.71 -12.00 21.95
N ILE A 483 -7.53 -11.61 20.70
CA ILE A 483 -7.14 -10.28 20.29
C ILE A 483 -8.20 -9.72 19.37
N LEU A 484 -8.81 -8.60 19.74
CA LEU A 484 -9.69 -7.84 18.86
C LEU A 484 -8.83 -6.91 18.00
N TYR A 485 -8.83 -7.15 16.70
CA TYR A 485 -8.17 -6.29 15.69
C TYR A 485 -9.13 -5.21 15.23
N VAL A 486 -8.62 -3.96 15.19
CA VAL A 486 -9.34 -2.81 14.65
C VAL A 486 -8.49 -2.17 13.56
N HIS A 487 -8.98 -2.18 12.31
CA HIS A 487 -8.26 -1.63 11.18
C HIS A 487 -8.22 -0.10 11.17
N GLY A 488 -7.26 0.45 10.45
CA GLY A 488 -7.15 1.88 10.15
C GLY A 488 -8.03 2.31 8.97
N GLY A 489 -7.88 3.53 8.57
CA GLY A 489 -8.67 4.25 7.60
C GLY A 489 -9.28 5.49 8.26
N PRO A 490 -10.60 5.51 8.62
CA PRO A 490 -11.46 4.36 8.97
C PRO A 490 -12.03 3.58 7.79
N GLN A 491 -12.05 4.15 6.60
CA GLN A 491 -12.52 3.50 5.39
C GLN A 491 -11.47 2.49 4.88
N GLY A 492 -11.51 1.29 5.42
CA GLY A 492 -10.60 0.17 5.14
C GLY A 492 -11.31 -1.16 5.36
N SER A 493 -10.57 -2.26 5.36
CA SER A 493 -11.10 -3.60 5.64
C SER A 493 -9.97 -4.57 6.00
N PHE A 494 -10.27 -5.54 6.88
CA PHE A 494 -9.48 -6.74 7.07
C PHE A 494 -9.90 -7.85 6.10
N ASN A 495 -10.01 -7.56 4.83
CA ASN A 495 -10.35 -8.54 3.81
C ASN A 495 -9.48 -9.80 3.87
N ASP A 496 -9.74 -10.79 3.02
CA ASP A 496 -8.92 -12.00 2.95
C ASP A 496 -7.65 -11.74 2.13
N GLY A 497 -6.78 -10.87 2.66
CA GLY A 497 -5.50 -10.50 2.06
C GLY A 497 -4.32 -10.74 2.99
N TRP A 498 -3.13 -10.98 2.41
CA TRP A 498 -1.88 -11.08 3.16
C TRP A 498 -1.37 -9.71 3.58
N SER A 499 -1.13 -9.53 4.86
CA SER A 499 -0.43 -8.36 5.36
C SER A 499 0.98 -8.71 5.83
N SER A 500 1.98 -8.00 5.40
CA SER A 500 3.35 -8.12 5.93
C SER A 500 3.58 -7.31 7.22
N ARG A 501 2.56 -6.56 7.66
CA ARG A 501 2.60 -5.71 8.86
C ARG A 501 1.62 -6.20 9.93
N TRP A 502 0.33 -6.09 9.69
CA TRP A 502 -0.77 -6.49 10.59
C TRP A 502 -1.31 -7.86 10.18
N ASN A 503 -0.49 -8.91 10.36
CA ASN A 503 -0.81 -10.26 9.89
C ASN A 503 -1.53 -11.07 10.96
N PRO A 504 -2.82 -11.43 10.79
CA PRO A 504 -3.56 -12.21 11.77
C PRO A 504 -2.95 -13.62 12.00
N ARG A 505 -2.32 -14.21 10.97
CA ARG A 505 -1.70 -15.53 11.05
C ARG A 505 -0.55 -15.56 12.06
N VAL A 506 0.37 -14.58 12.02
CA VAL A 506 1.52 -14.57 12.92
C VAL A 506 1.10 -14.33 14.38
N VAL A 507 0.06 -13.52 14.60
CA VAL A 507 -0.51 -13.29 15.94
C VAL A 507 -1.26 -14.52 16.43
N ALA A 508 -2.06 -15.15 15.58
CA ALA A 508 -2.72 -16.42 15.91
C ALA A 508 -1.69 -17.54 16.22
N SER A 509 -0.55 -17.51 15.54
CA SER A 509 0.56 -18.44 15.82
C SER A 509 1.16 -18.27 17.22
N GLN A 510 0.95 -17.15 17.89
CA GLN A 510 1.33 -16.96 19.29
C GLN A 510 0.31 -17.58 20.27
N GLY A 511 -0.70 -18.29 19.78
CA GLY A 511 -1.70 -18.98 20.61
C GLY A 511 -2.91 -18.10 20.95
N TYR A 512 -3.22 -17.11 20.13
CA TYR A 512 -4.39 -16.24 20.28
C TYR A 512 -5.45 -16.54 19.22
N ALA A 513 -6.72 -16.31 19.56
CA ALA A 513 -7.78 -16.14 18.56
C ALA A 513 -7.81 -14.68 18.12
N VAL A 514 -7.49 -14.39 16.87
CA VAL A 514 -7.55 -13.05 16.32
C VAL A 514 -8.93 -12.82 15.72
N ILE A 515 -9.65 -11.82 16.24
CA ILE A 515 -10.98 -11.44 15.80
C ILE A 515 -10.89 -10.11 15.08
N SER A 516 -11.14 -10.10 13.78
CA SER A 516 -11.19 -8.90 12.94
C SER A 516 -12.64 -8.60 12.60
N VAL A 517 -13.05 -7.33 12.70
CA VAL A 517 -14.42 -6.87 12.41
C VAL A 517 -14.36 -5.70 11.43
N ASP A 518 -15.07 -5.80 10.32
CA ASP A 518 -15.27 -4.72 9.36
C ASP A 518 -16.49 -3.89 9.77
N PHE A 519 -16.26 -2.95 10.68
CA PHE A 519 -17.27 -2.07 11.27
C PHE A 519 -17.83 -1.05 10.26
N HIS A 520 -18.91 -0.35 10.59
CA HIS A 520 -19.45 0.75 9.78
C HIS A 520 -18.36 1.75 9.40
N GLY A 521 -18.24 2.04 8.11
CA GLY A 521 -17.15 2.78 7.51
C GLY A 521 -16.23 1.91 6.65
N SER A 522 -16.21 0.59 6.87
CA SER A 522 -15.38 -0.31 6.09
C SER A 522 -15.77 -0.35 4.61
N THR A 523 -14.78 -0.65 3.76
CA THR A 523 -14.95 -0.82 2.31
C THR A 523 -15.46 -2.21 1.94
N GLY A 524 -15.93 -2.39 0.70
CA GLY A 524 -16.39 -3.70 0.19
C GLY A 524 -17.87 -4.01 0.43
N TYR A 525 -18.60 -3.14 1.15
CA TYR A 525 -20.01 -3.35 1.53
C TYR A 525 -20.97 -2.38 0.83
N GLY A 526 -20.48 -1.62 -0.12
CA GLY A 526 -21.20 -0.55 -0.81
C GLY A 526 -20.96 0.82 -0.21
N GLN A 527 -21.16 1.87 -1.01
CA GLN A 527 -20.79 3.24 -0.63
C GLN A 527 -21.54 3.75 0.60
N ALA A 528 -22.82 3.36 0.75
CA ALA A 528 -23.61 3.76 1.92
C ALA A 528 -23.04 3.24 3.25
N PHE A 529 -22.46 2.03 3.25
CA PHE A 529 -21.80 1.47 4.42
C PHE A 529 -20.49 2.20 4.71
N THR A 530 -19.70 2.47 3.69
CA THR A 530 -18.45 3.27 3.80
C THR A 530 -18.74 4.68 4.33
N ASP A 531 -19.76 5.36 3.82
CA ASP A 531 -20.15 6.71 4.25
C ASP A 531 -20.70 6.76 5.67
N SER A 532 -21.15 5.65 6.21
CA SER A 532 -21.89 5.59 7.48
C SER A 532 -21.08 6.02 8.71
N ILE A 533 -19.76 6.09 8.60
CA ILE A 533 -18.88 6.56 9.67
C ILE A 533 -18.74 8.09 9.69
N ASN A 534 -19.06 8.77 8.60
CA ASN A 534 -18.95 10.21 8.53
C ASN A 534 -19.75 10.87 9.65
N ARG A 535 -19.10 11.70 10.45
CA ARG A 535 -19.61 12.36 11.67
C ARG A 535 -19.95 11.44 12.83
N ASP A 536 -19.53 10.15 12.77
CA ASP A 536 -19.86 9.13 13.78
C ASP A 536 -18.68 8.20 14.11
N TRP A 537 -17.49 8.77 14.25
CA TRP A 537 -16.22 8.03 14.41
C TRP A 537 -16.19 7.07 15.62
N GLY A 538 -16.80 7.43 16.73
CA GLY A 538 -16.81 6.62 17.96
C GLY A 538 -18.14 5.96 18.27
N GLY A 539 -19.18 6.12 17.44
CA GLY A 539 -20.53 5.60 17.68
C GLY A 539 -20.75 4.21 17.09
N LYS A 540 -21.21 4.13 15.84
CA LYS A 540 -21.51 2.85 15.18
C LYS A 540 -20.29 1.90 15.15
N PRO A 541 -19.06 2.35 14.85
CA PRO A 541 -17.92 1.46 14.87
C PRO A 541 -17.69 0.77 16.23
N LEU A 542 -17.81 1.50 17.34
CA LEU A 542 -17.67 0.90 18.66
C LEU A 542 -18.80 -0.11 18.94
N GLU A 543 -20.03 0.21 18.58
CA GLU A 543 -21.17 -0.72 18.71
C GLU A 543 -20.94 -2.00 17.90
N ASP A 544 -20.41 -1.90 16.68
CA ASP A 544 -20.08 -3.05 15.83
C ASP A 544 -18.98 -3.91 16.44
N LEU A 545 -17.92 -3.28 16.95
CA LEU A 545 -16.83 -3.99 17.64
C LEU A 545 -17.33 -4.74 18.88
N GLN A 546 -18.24 -4.14 19.66
CA GLN A 546 -18.86 -4.78 20.84
C GLN A 546 -19.72 -5.98 20.44
N LYS A 547 -20.56 -5.81 19.43
CA LYS A 547 -21.43 -6.87 18.91
C LYS A 547 -20.63 -7.96 18.19
N GLY A 548 -19.64 -7.58 17.41
CA GLY A 548 -18.75 -8.49 16.68
C GLY A 548 -17.95 -9.38 17.61
N LEU A 549 -17.34 -8.79 18.65
CA LEU A 549 -16.67 -9.58 19.68
C LEU A 549 -17.63 -10.56 20.35
N SER A 550 -18.84 -10.11 20.70
CA SER A 550 -19.85 -10.98 21.30
C SER A 550 -20.29 -12.11 20.38
N ALA A 551 -20.45 -11.83 19.08
CA ALA A 551 -20.80 -12.82 18.06
C ALA A 551 -19.68 -13.86 17.86
N ALA A 552 -18.43 -13.42 17.83
CA ALA A 552 -17.27 -14.32 17.73
C ALA A 552 -17.16 -15.26 18.93
N LEU A 553 -17.34 -14.75 20.15
CA LEU A 553 -17.34 -15.54 21.38
C LEU A 553 -18.50 -16.56 21.44
N ALA A 554 -19.65 -16.20 20.89
CA ALA A 554 -20.79 -17.11 20.80
C ALA A 554 -20.59 -18.19 19.72
N LEU A 555 -19.91 -17.86 18.63
CA LEU A 555 -19.64 -18.77 17.52
C LEU A 555 -18.57 -19.81 17.89
N ASP A 556 -17.53 -19.39 18.60
CA ASP A 556 -16.40 -20.27 18.94
C ASP A 556 -16.19 -20.33 20.47
N PRO A 557 -16.72 -21.36 21.14
CA PRO A 557 -16.62 -21.51 22.59
C PRO A 557 -15.21 -21.85 23.10
N GLN A 558 -14.23 -22.11 22.22
CA GLN A 558 -12.82 -22.25 22.59
C GLN A 558 -12.16 -20.90 22.88
N ILE A 559 -12.80 -19.78 22.49
CA ILE A 559 -12.25 -18.45 22.77
C ILE A 559 -12.55 -18.07 24.24
N ASP A 560 -11.49 -17.78 25.00
CA ASP A 560 -11.63 -17.27 26.35
C ASP A 560 -12.04 -15.79 26.36
N GLY A 561 -13.34 -15.57 26.43
CA GLY A 561 -13.90 -14.21 26.42
C GLY A 561 -13.54 -13.35 27.64
N LYS A 562 -12.88 -13.90 28.66
CA LYS A 562 -12.40 -13.12 29.83
C LYS A 562 -10.98 -12.59 29.63
N ASN A 563 -10.19 -13.28 28.82
CA ASN A 563 -8.82 -12.92 28.52
C ASN A 563 -8.71 -12.36 27.08
N VAL A 564 -9.01 -11.06 26.94
CA VAL A 564 -9.04 -10.37 25.65
C VAL A 564 -8.23 -9.08 25.73
N CYS A 565 -7.32 -8.86 24.79
CA CYS A 565 -6.74 -7.56 24.49
C CYS A 565 -7.28 -7.03 23.15
N ALA A 566 -7.10 -5.74 22.89
CA ALA A 566 -7.42 -5.17 21.59
C ALA A 566 -6.20 -4.41 21.05
N MET A 567 -6.10 -4.35 19.72
CA MET A 567 -5.02 -3.62 19.05
C MET A 567 -5.47 -3.03 17.72
N GLY A 568 -4.87 -1.89 17.38
CA GLY A 568 -5.18 -1.19 16.15
C GLY A 568 -4.19 -0.09 15.84
N ALA A 569 -4.15 0.33 14.56
CA ALA A 569 -3.28 1.40 14.07
C ALA A 569 -4.10 2.50 13.39
N SER A 570 -3.56 3.73 13.38
CA SER A 570 -4.20 4.87 12.74
C SER A 570 -5.59 5.13 13.34
N TYR A 571 -6.67 5.08 12.56
CA TYR A 571 -8.02 5.05 13.12
C TYR A 571 -8.21 3.91 14.14
N GLY A 572 -7.65 2.72 13.89
CA GLY A 572 -7.66 1.62 14.85
C GLY A 572 -6.94 1.98 16.16
N GLY A 573 -5.86 2.75 16.08
CA GLY A 573 -5.16 3.33 17.24
C GLY A 573 -5.98 4.41 17.96
N TYR A 574 -6.71 5.26 17.20
CA TYR A 574 -7.74 6.14 17.76
C TYR A 574 -8.77 5.33 18.52
N MET A 575 -9.28 4.24 17.94
CA MET A 575 -10.27 3.37 18.59
C MET A 575 -9.71 2.74 19.86
N MET A 576 -8.42 2.46 19.98
CA MET A 576 -7.81 2.00 21.24
C MET A 576 -7.90 3.08 22.32
N ASN A 577 -7.56 4.33 21.98
CA ASN A 577 -7.72 5.48 22.88
C ASN A 577 -9.20 5.71 23.25
N TRP A 578 -10.12 5.54 22.29
CA TRP A 578 -11.56 5.67 22.50
C TRP A 578 -12.13 4.56 23.39
N ILE A 579 -11.77 3.30 23.13
CA ILE A 579 -12.14 2.14 23.93
C ILE A 579 -11.67 2.29 25.38
N ALA A 580 -10.45 2.79 25.61
CA ALA A 580 -9.95 3.00 26.96
C ALA A 580 -10.86 3.91 27.79
N GLY A 581 -11.57 4.87 27.16
CA GLY A 581 -12.53 5.77 27.81
C GLY A 581 -13.98 5.30 27.81
N GLN A 582 -14.41 4.55 26.76
CA GLN A 582 -15.82 4.19 26.57
C GLN A 582 -16.15 2.74 26.95
N TRP A 583 -15.13 1.87 27.04
CA TRP A 583 -15.31 0.46 27.38
C TRP A 583 -14.16 -0.04 28.30
N PRO A 584 -13.88 0.68 29.41
CA PRO A 584 -12.66 0.55 30.19
C PRO A 584 -12.46 -0.81 30.87
N ASP A 585 -13.54 -1.52 31.21
CA ASP A 585 -13.49 -2.77 31.98
C ASP A 585 -13.38 -4.03 31.10
N ARG A 586 -13.30 -3.84 29.77
CA ARG A 586 -13.44 -4.98 28.86
C ARG A 586 -12.17 -5.73 28.59
N PHE A 587 -11.05 -5.02 28.44
CA PHE A 587 -9.80 -5.57 27.95
C PHE A 587 -8.74 -5.67 29.05
N LYS A 588 -7.92 -6.72 28.96
CA LYS A 588 -6.75 -6.88 29.82
C LYS A 588 -5.62 -5.93 29.42
N CYS A 589 -5.50 -5.65 28.13
CA CYS A 589 -4.56 -4.66 27.61
C CYS A 589 -4.98 -4.11 26.24
N LEU A 590 -4.36 -3.00 25.86
CA LEU A 590 -4.50 -2.36 24.56
C LEU A 590 -3.14 -2.19 23.91
N VAL A 591 -3.11 -2.22 22.57
CA VAL A 591 -1.96 -1.81 21.75
C VAL A 591 -2.43 -0.74 20.78
N GLN A 592 -1.97 0.46 20.99
CA GLN A 592 -2.26 1.65 20.19
C GLN A 592 -1.04 1.98 19.35
N HIS A 593 -1.16 1.94 18.01
CA HIS A 593 -0.12 2.32 17.09
C HIS A 593 -0.61 3.51 16.25
N ASP A 594 0.15 4.60 16.25
CA ASP A 594 -0.11 5.85 15.51
C ASP A 594 -1.56 6.34 15.63
N GLY A 595 -2.13 6.24 16.84
CA GLY A 595 -3.52 6.56 17.09
C GLY A 595 -3.74 8.02 17.49
N LEU A 596 -4.82 8.62 16.99
CA LEU A 596 -5.23 9.95 17.36
C LEU A 596 -5.68 9.98 18.84
N PHE A 597 -5.23 11.01 19.56
CA PHE A 597 -5.54 11.19 20.98
C PHE A 597 -6.28 12.50 21.26
N ASP A 598 -5.76 13.65 20.75
CA ASP A 598 -6.42 14.94 20.84
C ASP A 598 -6.77 15.47 19.46
N MET A 599 -8.04 15.43 19.12
CA MET A 599 -8.56 15.82 17.80
C MET A 599 -8.27 17.27 17.44
N ARG A 600 -8.04 18.16 18.42
CA ARG A 600 -7.65 19.55 18.19
C ARG A 600 -6.23 19.67 17.68
N SER A 601 -5.28 19.10 18.42
CA SER A 601 -3.87 19.16 18.03
C SER A 601 -3.60 18.33 16.78
N PHE A 602 -4.33 17.23 16.60
CA PHE A 602 -4.30 16.43 15.37
C PHE A 602 -4.69 17.26 14.14
N TYR A 603 -5.87 17.93 14.17
CA TYR A 603 -6.37 18.70 13.04
C TYR A 603 -5.38 19.78 12.56
N TYR A 604 -4.69 20.46 13.51
CA TYR A 604 -3.73 21.52 13.17
C TYR A 604 -2.30 21.01 12.94
N ALA A 605 -2.08 19.71 12.89
CA ALA A 605 -0.77 19.13 12.71
C ALA A 605 -0.69 17.98 11.69
N THR A 606 -1.81 17.39 11.27
CA THR A 606 -1.84 16.46 10.13
C THR A 606 -1.54 17.18 8.83
N GLU A 607 -0.97 16.48 7.86
CA GLU A 607 -0.58 17.08 6.57
C GLU A 607 -1.77 17.19 5.61
N GLU A 608 -2.66 16.20 5.54
CA GLU A 608 -3.86 16.22 4.68
C GLU A 608 -5.08 16.69 5.47
N LEU A 609 -5.67 17.80 5.06
CA LEU A 609 -6.83 18.40 5.74
C LEU A 609 -8.18 18.06 5.11
N TRP A 610 -8.19 17.43 3.92
CA TRP A 610 -9.43 17.04 3.26
C TRP A 610 -10.17 15.96 4.05
N PHE A 611 -9.49 14.88 4.54
CA PHE A 611 -10.17 13.79 5.21
C PHE A 611 -10.80 14.19 6.56
N PRO A 612 -10.12 14.91 7.50
CA PRO A 612 -10.80 15.34 8.71
C PRO A 612 -11.91 16.33 8.43
N LYS A 613 -11.78 17.21 7.41
CA LYS A 613 -12.85 18.11 7.01
C LYS A 613 -14.06 17.36 6.48
N TRP A 614 -13.85 16.31 5.68
CA TRP A 614 -14.95 15.49 5.19
C TRP A 614 -15.61 14.71 6.33
N ASP A 615 -14.85 13.97 7.08
CA ASP A 615 -15.34 13.07 8.13
C ASP A 615 -16.05 13.82 9.26
N PHE A 616 -15.63 15.05 9.57
CA PHE A 616 -16.26 15.91 10.59
C PHE A 616 -17.15 17.00 10.00
N GLY A 617 -17.25 17.12 8.67
CA GLY A 617 -18.13 18.06 7.99
C GLY A 617 -17.63 19.50 7.99
N GLY A 618 -16.35 19.75 8.21
CA GLY A 618 -15.70 21.06 8.20
C GLY A 618 -14.43 21.08 9.06
N SER A 619 -13.78 22.24 9.11
CA SER A 619 -12.61 22.47 9.96
C SER A 619 -12.95 22.31 11.45
N TYR A 620 -11.93 22.15 12.30
CA TYR A 620 -12.13 22.11 13.76
C TYR A 620 -12.84 23.36 14.28
N SER A 621 -12.53 24.55 13.75
CA SER A 621 -13.18 25.80 14.18
C SER A 621 -14.66 25.88 13.80
N GLU A 622 -15.07 25.26 12.68
CA GLU A 622 -16.46 25.22 12.19
C GLU A 622 -17.29 24.12 12.87
N GLN A 623 -16.67 22.99 13.20
CA GLN A 623 -17.35 21.79 13.72
C GLN A 623 -16.83 21.37 15.11
N LYS A 624 -16.44 22.32 15.92
CA LYS A 624 -15.81 22.11 17.22
C LYS A 624 -16.54 21.09 18.09
N GLU A 625 -17.88 21.19 18.16
CA GLU A 625 -18.70 20.28 19.00
C GLU A 625 -18.59 18.83 18.54
N LEU A 626 -18.49 18.60 17.23
CA LEU A 626 -18.37 17.26 16.67
C LEU A 626 -16.97 16.66 16.89
N TYR A 627 -15.92 17.46 16.68
CA TYR A 627 -14.56 17.03 17.02
C TYR A 627 -14.43 16.70 18.50
N GLU A 628 -14.98 17.55 19.40
CA GLU A 628 -14.92 17.31 20.84
C GLU A 628 -15.80 16.12 21.29
N LYS A 629 -16.88 15.82 20.57
CA LYS A 629 -17.73 14.66 20.85
C LYS A 629 -16.95 13.36 20.72
N TRP A 630 -16.09 13.25 19.70
CA TRP A 630 -15.32 12.06 19.39
C TRP A 630 -13.83 12.18 19.79
N ASN A 631 -13.54 13.04 20.77
CA ASN A 631 -12.17 13.35 21.19
C ASN A 631 -11.76 12.46 22.39
N PRO A 632 -10.82 11.49 22.22
CA PRO A 632 -10.41 10.59 23.31
C PRO A 632 -9.88 11.31 24.56
N VAL A 633 -9.18 12.45 24.39
CA VAL A 633 -8.62 13.21 25.52
C VAL A 633 -9.69 13.64 26.53
N ASN A 634 -10.92 13.83 26.10
CA ASN A 634 -12.04 14.22 26.98
C ASN A 634 -12.51 13.08 27.90
N HIS A 635 -11.99 11.86 27.74
CA HIS A 635 -12.40 10.67 28.45
C HIS A 635 -11.26 9.98 29.21
N VAL A 636 -10.10 10.61 29.32
CA VAL A 636 -8.92 10.05 30.00
C VAL A 636 -9.20 9.72 31.47
N ASP A 637 -10.16 10.43 32.11
CA ASP A 637 -10.54 10.17 33.50
C ASP A 637 -11.12 8.77 33.73
N SER A 638 -11.62 8.12 32.68
CA SER A 638 -12.13 6.76 32.74
C SER A 638 -11.09 5.70 32.39
N TRP A 639 -9.89 6.11 31.96
CA TRP A 639 -8.84 5.19 31.55
C TRP A 639 -8.30 4.38 32.73
N GLN A 640 -8.18 3.08 32.54
CA GLN A 640 -7.61 2.15 33.53
C GLN A 640 -6.92 0.95 32.90
N THR A 641 -7.15 0.71 31.58
CA THR A 641 -6.61 -0.45 30.87
C THR A 641 -5.15 -0.22 30.53
N PRO A 642 -4.23 -1.16 30.85
CA PRO A 642 -2.83 -1.09 30.43
C PRO A 642 -2.69 -0.93 28.92
N MET A 643 -1.76 -0.08 28.47
CA MET A 643 -1.61 0.25 27.06
C MET A 643 -0.15 0.32 26.60
N LEU A 644 0.15 -0.36 25.50
CA LEU A 644 1.37 -0.15 24.71
C LEU A 644 1.07 0.90 23.64
N VAL A 645 1.87 1.98 23.64
CA VAL A 645 1.80 3.06 22.65
C VAL A 645 2.97 2.94 21.70
N ILE A 646 2.73 2.97 20.39
CA ILE A 646 3.76 2.87 19.34
C ILE A 646 3.60 4.04 18.38
N THR A 647 4.72 4.64 17.93
CA THR A 647 4.69 5.77 16.99
C THR A 647 5.99 5.89 16.18
N GLY A 648 5.91 6.42 14.95
CA GLY A 648 7.03 6.80 14.09
C GLY A 648 7.27 8.31 14.13
N GLU A 649 8.52 8.77 14.26
CA GLU A 649 8.82 10.21 14.29
C GLU A 649 8.59 10.92 12.96
N LYS A 650 8.61 10.15 11.85
CA LYS A 650 8.33 10.67 10.51
C LYS A 650 6.85 10.52 10.09
N ASP A 651 5.98 10.18 11.02
CA ASP A 651 4.54 10.14 10.77
C ASP A 651 3.98 11.57 10.76
N TYR A 652 3.65 12.06 9.55
CA TYR A 652 3.01 13.37 9.38
C TYR A 652 1.50 13.24 9.15
N ARG A 653 1.00 12.02 8.88
CA ARG A 653 -0.42 11.69 8.82
C ARG A 653 -1.06 11.75 10.21
N VAL A 654 -0.52 11.01 11.17
CA VAL A 654 -0.88 11.07 12.59
C VAL A 654 0.37 11.46 13.37
N PRO A 655 0.66 12.75 13.52
CA PRO A 655 1.91 13.21 14.09
C PRO A 655 2.25 12.52 15.43
N TYR A 656 3.51 12.08 15.57
CA TYR A 656 3.98 11.28 16.71
C TYR A 656 3.66 11.90 18.08
N THR A 657 3.41 13.20 18.11
CA THR A 657 2.97 13.92 19.32
C THR A 657 1.64 13.37 19.86
N GLN A 658 0.78 12.77 19.02
CA GLN A 658 -0.46 12.11 19.48
C GLN A 658 -0.14 10.90 20.37
N GLY A 659 0.87 10.11 19.99
CA GLY A 659 1.38 9.01 20.81
C GLY A 659 2.00 9.50 22.12
N LEU A 660 2.79 10.57 22.08
CA LEU A 660 3.39 11.16 23.30
C LEU A 660 2.31 11.67 24.27
N GLN A 661 1.27 12.33 23.76
CA GLN A 661 0.15 12.82 24.57
C GLN A 661 -0.63 11.67 25.22
N SER A 662 -0.92 10.60 24.46
CA SER A 662 -1.58 9.39 24.96
C SER A 662 -0.74 8.72 26.07
N PHE A 663 0.57 8.56 25.85
CA PHE A 663 1.47 7.98 26.84
C PHE A 663 1.58 8.85 28.11
N THR A 664 1.65 10.17 27.98
CA THR A 664 1.67 11.09 29.13
C THR A 664 0.40 10.96 29.97
N ALA A 665 -0.77 10.87 29.33
CA ALA A 665 -2.04 10.68 30.04
C ALA A 665 -2.07 9.36 30.84
N LEU A 666 -1.50 8.28 30.29
CA LEU A 666 -1.36 6.99 31.00
C LEU A 666 -0.43 7.12 32.21
N GLN A 667 0.70 7.83 32.06
CA GLN A 667 1.68 8.03 33.14
C GLN A 667 1.09 8.87 34.28
N GLU A 668 0.40 9.97 33.98
CA GLU A 668 -0.22 10.82 34.99
C GLU A 668 -1.28 10.08 35.82
N ARG A 669 -1.87 9.04 35.25
CA ARG A 669 -2.89 8.19 35.91
C ARG A 669 -2.31 6.91 36.51
N GLU A 670 -0.99 6.74 36.49
CA GLU A 670 -0.28 5.57 37.01
C GLU A 670 -0.77 4.25 36.35
N ILE A 671 -1.26 4.32 35.09
CA ILE A 671 -1.71 3.14 34.34
C ILE A 671 -0.45 2.47 33.76
N PRO A 672 -0.30 1.12 33.92
CA PRO A 672 0.79 0.39 33.34
C PRO A 672 0.88 0.61 31.84
N SER A 673 2.02 1.12 31.36
CA SER A 673 2.17 1.50 29.96
C SER A 673 3.62 1.39 29.48
N GLN A 674 3.79 1.22 28.18
CA GLN A 674 5.08 1.28 27.49
C GLN A 674 4.94 2.18 26.27
N LEU A 675 6.03 2.83 25.88
CA LEU A 675 6.13 3.65 24.67
C LEU A 675 7.26 3.10 23.79
N LEU A 676 6.95 2.75 22.54
CA LEU A 676 7.90 2.37 21.51
C LEU A 676 7.92 3.45 20.43
N VAL A 677 9.07 4.10 20.24
CA VAL A 677 9.25 5.15 19.24
C VAL A 677 10.25 4.68 18.20
N PHE A 678 9.89 4.83 16.92
CA PHE A 678 10.79 4.58 15.80
C PHE A 678 11.22 5.93 15.19
N PRO A 679 12.48 6.35 15.37
CA PRO A 679 12.92 7.67 14.90
C PRO A 679 13.05 7.77 13.38
N ASP A 680 13.05 6.66 12.68
CA ASP A 680 13.32 6.54 11.26
C ASP A 680 12.19 5.87 10.47
N GLU A 681 11.01 5.66 11.06
CA GLU A 681 9.79 5.15 10.42
C GLU A 681 8.71 6.24 10.32
N ASN A 682 7.84 6.05 9.32
CA ASN A 682 6.67 6.89 9.08
C ASN A 682 5.41 6.31 9.76
N HIS A 683 4.23 6.55 9.17
CA HIS A 683 2.95 5.96 9.60
C HIS A 683 2.95 4.42 9.52
N TRP A 684 3.92 3.83 8.81
CA TRP A 684 4.10 2.39 8.68
C TRP A 684 5.50 1.97 9.16
N VAL A 685 5.59 0.86 9.87
CA VAL A 685 6.89 0.26 10.26
C VAL A 685 7.29 -0.72 9.17
N LEU A 686 8.24 -0.31 8.30
CA LEU A 686 8.57 -1.00 7.05
C LEU A 686 9.96 -1.66 7.02
N LYS A 687 10.92 -1.11 7.79
CA LYS A 687 12.28 -1.66 7.82
C LYS A 687 12.29 -3.01 8.53
N PRO A 688 12.96 -4.04 7.99
CA PRO A 688 12.91 -5.38 8.55
C PRO A 688 13.26 -5.47 10.04
N LYS A 689 14.32 -4.77 10.47
CA LYS A 689 14.74 -4.71 11.89
C LYS A 689 13.69 -4.08 12.79
N ASN A 690 13.09 -2.98 12.34
CA ASN A 690 12.05 -2.28 13.08
C ASN A 690 10.74 -3.11 13.12
N SER A 691 10.38 -3.76 12.01
CA SER A 691 9.23 -4.65 11.96
C SER A 691 9.39 -5.83 12.93
N LEU A 692 10.58 -6.44 12.99
CA LEU A 692 10.87 -7.51 13.94
C LEU A 692 10.78 -7.01 15.39
N GLN A 693 11.34 -5.84 15.70
CA GLN A 693 11.26 -5.21 17.02
C GLN A 693 9.79 -4.90 17.39
N TRP A 694 9.02 -4.37 16.45
CA TRP A 694 7.60 -4.08 16.65
C TRP A 694 6.83 -5.34 17.06
N HIS A 695 6.95 -6.42 16.28
CA HIS A 695 6.25 -7.68 16.57
C HIS A 695 6.66 -8.27 17.91
N ASN A 696 7.95 -8.34 18.20
CA ASN A 696 8.44 -8.90 19.46
C ASN A 696 7.95 -8.07 20.66
N THR A 697 7.99 -6.73 20.58
CA THR A 697 7.47 -5.85 21.65
C THR A 697 5.98 -6.05 21.86
N VAL A 698 5.20 -6.17 20.77
CA VAL A 698 3.76 -6.44 20.85
C VAL A 698 3.49 -7.82 21.48
N PHE A 699 4.21 -8.86 21.06
CA PHE A 699 4.02 -10.21 21.60
C PHE A 699 4.39 -10.30 23.09
N ASP A 700 5.47 -9.64 23.51
CA ASP A 700 5.85 -9.55 24.92
C ASP A 700 4.78 -8.83 25.74
N TRP A 701 4.22 -7.73 25.21
CA TRP A 701 3.13 -6.99 25.84
C TRP A 701 1.87 -7.85 25.99
N LEU A 702 1.43 -8.48 24.91
CA LEU A 702 0.25 -9.37 24.95
C LEU A 702 0.48 -10.56 25.87
N GLY A 703 1.67 -11.16 25.86
CA GLY A 703 2.06 -12.27 26.72
C GLY A 703 1.94 -11.93 28.21
N ARG A 704 2.43 -10.76 28.59
CA ARG A 704 2.36 -10.24 29.98
C ARG A 704 0.93 -10.20 30.51
N TRP A 705 -0.02 -9.73 29.72
CA TRP A 705 -1.39 -9.48 30.18
C TRP A 705 -2.35 -10.66 29.95
N LEU A 706 -2.04 -11.58 29.06
CA LEU A 706 -2.92 -12.69 28.71
C LEU A 706 -2.41 -14.07 29.19
N LYS A 707 -1.13 -14.22 29.52
CA LYS A 707 -0.52 -15.52 29.84
C LYS A 707 0.12 -15.62 31.25
N GLU A 708 0.45 -14.51 31.91
CA GLU A 708 1.19 -14.52 33.18
C GLU A 708 0.34 -14.79 34.44
N GLU A 709 -0.98 -15.00 34.38
CA GLU A 709 -1.79 -15.35 35.57
C GLU A 709 -1.67 -16.81 36.03
N SER A 710 -0.82 -17.65 35.41
CA SER A 710 -0.67 -19.05 35.84
C SER A 710 0.50 -19.32 36.81
N GLY A 711 1.11 -18.28 37.39
CA GLY A 711 2.32 -18.45 38.19
C GLY A 711 2.60 -17.48 39.32
N ALA A 712 1.61 -16.81 39.87
CA ALA A 712 1.79 -16.02 41.09
C ALA A 712 0.95 -16.60 42.25
N GLU A 713 1.48 -17.63 42.92
CA GLU A 713 1.25 -17.95 44.33
C GLU A 713 2.54 -17.72 45.14
#